data_772ee5978cdc1cffebe3cdba8e161b84
#
_entry.id   772ee5978cdc1cffebe3cdba8e161b84
#
_cell.length_a   1.000
_cell.length_b   1.000
_cell.length_c   1.000
_cell.angle_alpha   90.00
_cell.angle_beta   90.00
_cell.angle_gamma   90.00
#
_symmetry.space_group_name_H-M   'P 1'
#
loop_
_entity.id
_entity.type
_entity.pdbx_description
1 polymer ?
#
loop_
_entity_poly.entity_id
_entity_poly.type
_entity_poly.pdbx_seq_one_letter_code
_entity_poly.pdbx_strand_id
1 'polypeptide(L)'
;MSCPGDFMKPATQLNVVGKIDLDALNQSTRPKKKSKEERRKEREEKAAGERKKRERIRTDKVDIEAAAKQANQQNKNKNKDNRQQQNNNQQQGQGKKGKKNRPVKPLEVDDEAVARQVKETLARLTSKNQNKKGAKYRREKRDAVAERMSEEMAAEAAQSKVLKLTEFVTVSELATMMNVGVNQVIGTCMSIGIMVSINQRLDAETINIVADEFGFTTEYVSAEVQNAITEEEDDENDLISRAPIVTVMGHVDHGKTSLLDHIRNTNVIAGEAGGITQHIGAYNVTLKDGHSITFLDTPGHEAFTAMRARGAQVTDIAIIIVAADDSVMPTTKEAIAHAQAANVPMVFAINKIDKPGANPDKIREDLANMNLLVEDWGGKYQCQEISAKKGVGVYELLEKVLLEAEMLDLKANPNRKATGSIIESSLDKGRGYVSTVLVSNGTLKVGDVVIAGTAWGKVKAMFNERNQRIEKAGPAEPAIILGLNGAPTAGDSFHVMESEQEAREIANKRIQLQREQSLRTTTKLGLDELSHRIALGEFHELNIIVKGDTDGSIEALSDSFIKLSTEKVQVNVISKAVGQISENDVMLASASEAIIIGFQVRPSADARRAADREGVEINTYSIIYDAIDDVKSTMQGMLDKVKKEIVSGEIEVKQVFKISKVGTVAGGLVTDGKVHAKDKARVIRDGIVIHTAPIDALKRYKDDAKEVATGLECGISLVNFNDIQVGDIIETFTEIEVEQKL
;
A
#
# COMPACT_ATOMS: atom_id res chain seq x y z
N MET A 1 55.46 36.82 -23.90
CA MET A 1 55.13 37.85 -24.90
C MET A 1 53.90 37.39 -25.66
N SER A 2 52.86 38.26 -25.60
CA SER A 2 51.64 38.39 -26.41
C SER A 2 50.60 37.23 -26.44
N CYS A 3 49.52 37.42 -25.75
CA CYS A 3 48.14 37.14 -26.17
C CYS A 3 47.83 37.78 -27.54
N PRO A 4 46.78 37.55 -28.23
CA PRO A 4 45.45 36.98 -28.02
C PRO A 4 44.64 36.66 -29.27
N GLY A 5 43.39 36.48 -29.12
CA GLY A 5 42.43 36.46 -30.24
C GLY A 5 41.00 36.30 -29.81
N ASP A 6 40.36 37.41 -29.61
CA ASP A 6 38.89 37.52 -29.51
C ASP A 6 38.18 36.92 -30.75
N PHE A 7 37.34 35.93 -30.57
CA PHE A 7 36.35 35.51 -31.57
C PHE A 7 35.01 36.21 -31.29
N MET A 8 34.75 37.34 -31.97
CA MET A 8 33.44 37.95 -32.11
C MET A 8 32.49 37.00 -32.82
N LYS A 9 31.37 36.66 -32.17
CA LYS A 9 30.19 36.09 -32.79
C LYS A 9 29.41 37.18 -33.53
N PRO A 10 28.89 36.95 -34.75
CA PRO A 10 28.09 37.94 -35.44
C PRO A 10 26.70 38.09 -34.78
N ALA A 11 26.32 39.32 -34.46
CA ALA A 11 24.99 39.69 -33.98
C ALA A 11 23.97 39.50 -35.13
N THR A 12 23.03 38.61 -34.95
CA THR A 12 21.83 38.50 -35.77
C THR A 12 20.95 39.72 -35.54
N GLN A 13 20.83 40.58 -36.54
CA GLN A 13 19.88 41.69 -36.55
C GLN A 13 18.44 41.15 -36.62
N LEU A 14 17.70 41.27 -35.52
CA LEU A 14 16.27 41.06 -35.48
C LEU A 14 15.55 42.25 -36.09
N ASN A 15 14.91 42.07 -37.26
CA ASN A 15 14.00 43.04 -37.85
C ASN A 15 12.71 43.10 -37.01
N VAL A 16 12.56 44.15 -36.25
CA VAL A 16 11.32 44.43 -35.50
C VAL A 16 10.28 45.02 -36.42
N VAL A 17 9.32 44.23 -36.85
CA VAL A 17 8.18 44.61 -37.70
C VAL A 17 6.98 44.93 -36.80
N GLY A 18 7.01 46.04 -36.10
CA GLY A 18 5.86 46.60 -35.37
C GLY A 18 6.02 46.60 -33.83
N LYS A 19 5.68 47.71 -33.21
CA LYS A 19 5.49 47.83 -31.75
C LYS A 19 4.05 47.46 -31.42
N ILE A 20 3.86 46.39 -30.64
CA ILE A 20 2.56 46.04 -30.07
C ILE A 20 2.39 46.87 -28.80
N ASP A 21 1.34 47.69 -28.75
CA ASP A 21 1.00 48.54 -27.61
C ASP A 21 0.32 47.68 -26.54
N LEU A 22 1.11 47.22 -25.56
CA LEU A 22 0.69 46.37 -24.46
C LEU A 22 -0.37 47.00 -23.55
N ASP A 23 -0.47 48.32 -23.53
CA ASP A 23 -1.48 49.04 -22.74
C ASP A 23 -2.87 49.00 -23.40
N ALA A 24 -2.96 48.89 -24.71
CA ALA A 24 -4.24 48.76 -25.41
C ALA A 24 -4.84 47.33 -25.25
N LEU A 25 -4.02 46.30 -25.20
CA LEU A 25 -4.46 44.91 -24.93
C LEU A 25 -4.93 44.70 -23.48
N ASN A 26 -4.37 45.45 -22.54
CA ASN A 26 -4.71 45.32 -21.10
C ASN A 26 -6.03 46.03 -20.72
N GLN A 27 -6.60 46.88 -21.60
CA GLN A 27 -7.88 47.54 -21.35
C GLN A 27 -9.10 46.68 -21.74
N SER A 28 -8.95 45.71 -22.66
CA SER A 28 -10.07 44.84 -23.10
C SER A 28 -10.37 43.69 -22.12
N THR A 29 -9.42 43.31 -21.27
CA THR A 29 -9.56 42.18 -20.31
C THR A 29 -9.74 42.60 -18.87
N ARG A 30 -9.60 43.86 -18.50
CA ARG A 30 -9.88 44.38 -17.16
C ARG A 30 -11.36 44.74 -17.02
N PRO A 31 -12.10 44.16 -16.05
CA PRO A 31 -13.45 44.64 -15.73
C PRO A 31 -13.39 46.10 -15.32
N LYS A 32 -14.26 46.92 -15.86
CA LYS A 32 -14.37 48.37 -15.57
C LYS A 32 -14.36 48.59 -14.06
N LYS A 33 -13.52 49.50 -13.57
CA LYS A 33 -13.50 49.90 -12.15
C LYS A 33 -14.88 50.42 -11.75
N LYS A 34 -15.59 49.69 -10.91
CA LYS A 34 -16.89 50.07 -10.35
C LYS A 34 -16.78 51.40 -9.60
N SER A 35 -17.76 52.27 -9.75
CA SER A 35 -17.83 53.54 -9.06
C SER A 35 -17.92 53.36 -7.53
N LYS A 36 -17.60 54.44 -6.78
CA LYS A 36 -17.62 54.42 -5.32
C LYS A 36 -19.03 54.10 -4.76
N GLU A 37 -20.07 54.46 -5.50
CA GLU A 37 -21.47 54.22 -5.15
C GLU A 37 -21.88 52.75 -5.43
N GLU A 38 -21.44 52.15 -6.53
CA GLU A 38 -21.69 50.74 -6.84
C GLU A 38 -21.02 49.80 -5.84
N ARG A 39 -19.79 50.14 -5.41
CA ARG A 39 -19.10 49.37 -4.34
C ARG A 39 -19.80 49.48 -2.98
N ARG A 40 -20.46 50.61 -2.72
CA ARG A 40 -21.24 50.81 -1.50
C ARG A 40 -22.52 49.99 -1.51
N LYS A 41 -23.26 50.00 -2.65
CA LYS A 41 -24.47 49.17 -2.84
C LYS A 41 -24.15 47.67 -2.74
N GLU A 42 -23.07 47.22 -3.36
CA GLU A 42 -22.63 45.82 -3.30
C GLU A 42 -22.21 45.36 -1.88
N ARG A 43 -21.64 46.26 -1.08
CA ARG A 43 -21.35 46.01 0.34
C ARG A 43 -22.64 45.98 1.19
N GLU A 44 -23.61 46.83 0.90
CA GLU A 44 -24.88 46.85 1.59
C GLU A 44 -25.73 45.59 1.24
N GLU A 45 -25.72 45.13 -0.02
CA GLU A 45 -26.36 43.90 -0.45
C GLU A 45 -25.69 42.64 0.15
N LYS A 46 -24.36 42.58 0.20
CA LYS A 46 -23.63 41.48 0.88
C LYS A 46 -23.89 41.49 2.37
N ALA A 47 -23.95 42.66 3.02
CA ALA A 47 -24.28 42.72 4.45
C ALA A 47 -25.73 42.34 4.74
N ALA A 48 -26.67 42.63 3.83
CA ALA A 48 -28.08 42.17 3.93
C ALA A 48 -28.20 40.67 3.68
N GLY A 49 -27.42 40.09 2.75
CA GLY A 49 -27.32 38.65 2.51
C GLY A 49 -26.74 37.90 3.69
N GLU A 50 -25.69 38.44 4.33
CA GLU A 50 -25.12 37.84 5.54
C GLU A 50 -26.05 37.92 6.76
N ARG A 51 -26.82 39.00 6.90
CA ARG A 51 -27.85 39.12 7.95
C ARG A 51 -28.93 38.06 7.77
N LYS A 52 -29.45 37.87 6.54
CA LYS A 52 -30.43 36.81 6.24
C LYS A 52 -29.85 35.38 6.47
N LYS A 53 -28.60 35.15 6.18
CA LYS A 53 -27.93 33.87 6.45
C LYS A 53 -27.71 33.61 7.95
N ARG A 54 -27.40 34.67 8.73
CA ARG A 54 -27.26 34.58 10.20
C ARG A 54 -28.60 34.34 10.89
N GLU A 55 -29.70 34.92 10.43
CA GLU A 55 -31.04 34.64 10.96
C GLU A 55 -31.48 33.21 10.68
N ARG A 56 -31.22 32.67 9.47
CA ARG A 56 -31.54 31.26 9.15
C ARG A 56 -30.72 30.26 10.00
N ILE A 57 -29.46 30.55 10.27
CA ILE A 57 -28.60 29.67 11.08
C ILE A 57 -29.01 29.72 12.56
N ARG A 58 -29.61 30.82 13.06
CA ARG A 58 -30.08 30.91 14.44
C ARG A 58 -31.39 30.15 14.68
N THR A 59 -32.25 30.00 13.67
CA THR A 59 -33.51 29.23 13.80
C THR A 59 -33.30 27.71 13.72
N ASP A 60 -32.18 27.22 13.14
CA ASP A 60 -31.85 25.79 13.02
C ASP A 60 -30.97 25.23 14.15
N LYS A 61 -30.56 26.04 15.11
CA LYS A 61 -29.92 25.53 16.32
C LYS A 61 -31.00 24.98 17.24
N VAL A 62 -31.35 23.71 17.07
CA VAL A 62 -32.09 22.92 18.04
C VAL A 62 -31.26 22.86 19.33
N ASP A 63 -31.80 23.50 20.37
CA ASP A 63 -31.18 23.49 21.70
C ASP A 63 -31.43 22.11 22.29
N ILE A 64 -30.40 21.25 22.24
CA ILE A 64 -30.46 19.83 22.66
C ILE A 64 -30.89 19.72 24.12
N GLU A 65 -30.56 20.75 24.95
CA GLU A 65 -31.02 20.82 26.33
C GLU A 65 -32.51 21.15 26.46
N ALA A 66 -33.05 21.97 25.57
CA ALA A 66 -34.49 22.28 25.56
C ALA A 66 -35.32 21.08 25.08
N ALA A 67 -34.84 20.36 24.06
CA ALA A 67 -35.45 19.11 23.58
C ALA A 67 -35.44 18.00 24.64
N ALA A 68 -34.32 17.87 25.39
CA ALA A 68 -34.25 16.93 26.52
C ALA A 68 -35.20 17.29 27.67
N LYS A 69 -35.41 18.59 27.95
CA LYS A 69 -36.39 19.05 28.96
C LYS A 69 -37.81 18.84 28.50
N GLN A 70 -38.14 19.04 27.22
CA GLN A 70 -39.49 18.75 26.66
C GLN A 70 -39.78 17.25 26.62
N ALA A 71 -38.82 16.40 26.26
CA ALA A 71 -38.98 14.95 26.31
C ALA A 71 -39.24 14.43 27.74
N ASN A 72 -38.60 15.04 28.73
CA ASN A 72 -38.76 14.69 30.14
C ASN A 72 -40.10 15.22 30.73
N GLN A 73 -40.66 16.31 30.19
CA GLN A 73 -41.96 16.78 30.55
C GLN A 73 -43.08 15.96 29.88
N GLN A 74 -42.94 15.52 28.64
CA GLN A 74 -43.90 14.62 27.98
C GLN A 74 -43.92 13.24 28.63
N ASN A 75 -42.82 12.73 29.13
CA ASN A 75 -42.78 11.46 29.89
C ASN A 75 -43.38 11.59 31.28
N LYS A 76 -43.34 12.78 31.93
CA LYS A 76 -44.03 13.04 33.18
C LYS A 76 -45.54 13.18 33.01
N ASN A 77 -46.01 13.74 31.88
CA ASN A 77 -47.46 13.83 31.59
C ASN A 77 -48.07 12.47 31.19
N LYS A 78 -47.34 11.65 30.41
CA LYS A 78 -47.82 10.28 30.11
C LYS A 78 -47.92 9.39 31.34
N ASN A 79 -47.09 9.59 32.35
CA ASN A 79 -47.19 8.87 33.63
C ASN A 79 -48.31 9.41 34.54
N LYS A 80 -48.77 10.66 34.36
CA LYS A 80 -49.94 11.19 35.07
C LYS A 80 -51.27 10.71 34.50
N ASP A 81 -51.39 10.66 33.17
CA ASP A 81 -52.59 10.18 32.48
C ASP A 81 -52.81 8.67 32.68
N ASN A 82 -51.71 7.87 32.76
CA ASN A 82 -51.85 6.45 33.06
C ASN A 82 -52.19 6.13 34.53
N ARG A 83 -52.05 7.12 35.46
CA ARG A 83 -52.50 6.99 36.86
C ARG A 83 -53.95 7.43 37.03
N GLN A 84 -54.46 8.28 36.16
CA GLN A 84 -55.87 8.69 36.17
C GLN A 84 -56.83 7.69 35.51
N GLN A 85 -56.35 6.91 34.52
CA GLN A 85 -57.17 5.85 33.90
C GLN A 85 -57.30 4.58 34.72
N GLN A 86 -56.40 4.33 35.71
CA GLN A 86 -56.55 3.19 36.63
C GLN A 86 -57.43 3.45 37.83
N ASN A 87 -57.83 4.73 38.08
CA ASN A 87 -58.72 5.07 39.22
C ASN A 87 -60.15 5.32 38.81
N ASN A 88 -60.53 5.21 37.54
CA ASN A 88 -61.90 5.52 37.06
C ASN A 88 -62.76 4.29 36.80
N ASN A 89 -62.29 3.09 37.14
CA ASN A 89 -63.05 1.86 36.88
C ASN A 89 -63.59 1.15 38.16
N GLN A 90 -63.63 1.86 39.31
CA GLN A 90 -64.30 1.37 40.51
C GLN A 90 -65.03 2.53 41.21
N GLN A 91 -66.17 2.93 40.75
CA GLN A 91 -67.27 3.50 41.59
C GLN A 91 -68.41 4.01 40.64
N GLN A 92 -69.24 3.11 40.22
CA GLN A 92 -70.68 3.43 40.02
C GLN A 92 -71.47 2.80 41.20
N GLY A 93 -72.02 3.64 42.00
CA GLY A 93 -72.94 3.20 43.10
C GLY A 93 -73.23 4.30 44.08
N GLN A 94 -74.23 5.11 43.73
CA GLN A 94 -75.21 5.76 44.59
C GLN A 94 -74.81 6.80 45.70
N GLY A 95 -75.25 8.02 45.52
CA GLY A 95 -76.17 8.63 46.51
C GLY A 95 -75.71 9.88 47.24
N LYS A 96 -76.16 11.02 46.72
CA LYS A 96 -76.76 12.21 47.39
C LYS A 96 -76.17 12.82 48.66
N LYS A 97 -75.86 14.12 48.51
CA LYS A 97 -76.21 15.27 49.43
C LYS A 97 -75.32 15.55 50.68
N GLY A 98 -74.75 16.73 50.67
CA GLY A 98 -74.98 17.71 51.72
C GLY A 98 -73.83 18.19 52.57
N LYS A 99 -73.40 19.38 52.28
CA LYS A 99 -73.12 20.51 53.19
C LYS A 99 -72.17 20.40 54.44
N LYS A 100 -71.29 21.37 54.44
CA LYS A 100 -70.83 22.25 55.57
C LYS A 100 -69.63 21.89 56.40
N ASN A 101 -68.75 22.84 56.41
CA ASN A 101 -67.67 23.13 57.34
C ASN A 101 -67.95 22.98 58.84
N ARG A 102 -67.07 22.45 59.60
CA ARG A 102 -66.61 22.98 60.89
C ARG A 102 -65.47 22.16 61.52
N PRO A 103 -64.83 22.62 62.59
CA PRO A 103 -63.33 22.59 62.72
C PRO A 103 -62.82 21.44 63.59
N VAL A 104 -61.51 21.28 63.56
CA VAL A 104 -60.65 20.28 64.21
C VAL A 104 -60.79 20.28 65.72
N LYS A 105 -60.97 19.10 66.36
CA LYS A 105 -60.57 18.75 67.72
C LYS A 105 -59.71 17.49 67.64
N PRO A 106 -58.69 17.35 68.52
CA PRO A 106 -57.76 16.22 68.50
C PRO A 106 -58.47 14.96 68.96
N LEU A 107 -58.27 13.87 68.20
CA LEU A 107 -58.77 12.54 68.53
C LEU A 107 -57.67 11.81 69.29
N GLU A 108 -58.05 11.26 70.42
CA GLU A 108 -57.30 10.26 71.15
C GLU A 108 -57.01 9.06 70.20
N VAL A 109 -55.76 8.56 70.30
CA VAL A 109 -55.28 7.44 69.52
C VAL A 109 -55.80 6.16 70.11
N ASP A 110 -56.70 5.50 69.45
CA ASP A 110 -57.23 4.21 69.84
C ASP A 110 -56.17 3.11 69.56
N ASP A 111 -55.50 2.67 70.60
CA ASP A 111 -54.40 1.71 70.57
C ASP A 111 -54.80 0.37 69.90
N GLU A 112 -56.08 -0.01 69.97
CA GLU A 112 -56.60 -1.19 69.29
C GLU A 112 -56.65 -1.01 67.76
N ALA A 113 -56.97 0.19 67.25
CA ALA A 113 -56.99 0.46 65.81
C ALA A 113 -55.57 0.45 65.22
N VAL A 114 -54.62 0.96 65.96
CA VAL A 114 -53.15 0.92 65.57
C VAL A 114 -52.66 -0.52 65.59
N ALA A 115 -53.02 -1.32 66.62
CA ALA A 115 -52.65 -2.74 66.68
C ALA A 115 -53.23 -3.55 65.52
N ARG A 116 -54.46 -3.24 65.09
CA ARG A 116 -55.08 -3.88 63.89
C ARG A 116 -54.38 -3.46 62.60
N GLN A 117 -54.00 -2.20 62.40
CA GLN A 117 -53.27 -1.73 61.24
C GLN A 117 -51.84 -2.30 61.17
N VAL A 118 -51.16 -2.38 62.31
CA VAL A 118 -49.82 -3.01 62.41
C VAL A 118 -49.90 -4.52 62.07
N LYS A 119 -50.95 -5.20 62.58
CA LYS A 119 -51.15 -6.62 62.29
C LYS A 119 -51.49 -6.86 60.79
N GLU A 120 -52.24 -5.96 60.17
CA GLU A 120 -52.58 -6.03 58.73
C GLU A 120 -51.37 -5.70 57.82
N THR A 121 -50.55 -4.73 58.24
CA THR A 121 -49.28 -4.43 57.53
C THR A 121 -48.25 -5.54 57.69
N LEU A 122 -48.14 -6.14 58.89
CA LEU A 122 -47.30 -7.33 59.09
C LEU A 122 -47.82 -8.56 58.32
N ALA A 123 -49.10 -8.78 58.21
CA ALA A 123 -49.68 -9.84 57.39
C ALA A 123 -49.46 -9.62 55.89
N ARG A 124 -49.43 -8.35 55.44
CA ARG A 124 -49.05 -8.01 54.04
C ARG A 124 -47.55 -8.21 53.79
N LEU A 125 -46.69 -7.92 54.75
CA LEU A 125 -45.26 -8.12 54.61
C LEU A 125 -44.82 -9.59 54.76
N THR A 126 -45.59 -10.42 55.46
CA THR A 126 -45.32 -11.86 55.65
C THR A 126 -46.03 -12.73 54.62
N SER A 127 -46.85 -12.21 53.70
CA SER A 127 -47.40 -12.98 52.60
C SER A 127 -46.36 -13.31 51.54
N LYS A 128 -45.64 -14.37 51.80
CA LYS A 128 -44.53 -14.96 51.00
C LYS A 128 -44.94 -15.40 49.61
N ASN A 129 -46.16 -15.16 49.13
CA ASN A 129 -46.66 -15.74 47.88
C ASN A 129 -46.67 -14.77 46.67
N GLN A 130 -46.47 -13.45 46.85
CA GLN A 130 -46.39 -12.53 45.71
C GLN A 130 -44.97 -12.38 45.14
N ASN A 131 -43.93 -12.69 45.90
CA ASN A 131 -42.52 -12.60 45.43
C ASN A 131 -42.10 -13.79 44.58
N LYS A 132 -42.80 -14.94 44.58
CA LYS A 132 -42.48 -16.11 43.80
C LYS A 132 -42.75 -15.91 42.30
N LYS A 133 -43.82 -15.18 41.90
CA LYS A 133 -44.12 -14.90 40.49
C LYS A 133 -43.13 -13.94 39.86
N GLY A 134 -42.70 -12.91 40.56
CA GLY A 134 -41.70 -11.96 40.07
C GLY A 134 -40.28 -12.53 40.00
N ALA A 135 -39.92 -13.43 40.92
CA ALA A 135 -38.64 -14.12 40.90
C ALA A 135 -38.57 -15.18 39.82
N LYS A 136 -39.67 -15.93 39.57
CA LYS A 136 -39.79 -16.89 38.49
C LYS A 136 -39.71 -16.19 37.12
N TYR A 137 -40.43 -15.09 36.92
CA TYR A 137 -40.39 -14.30 35.67
C TYR A 137 -39.01 -13.69 35.41
N ARG A 138 -38.31 -13.22 36.46
CA ARG A 138 -36.93 -12.71 36.32
C ARG A 138 -35.94 -13.83 36.00
N ARG A 139 -36.16 -15.03 36.50
CA ARG A 139 -35.33 -16.21 36.18
C ARG A 139 -35.59 -16.66 34.74
N GLU A 140 -36.86 -16.84 34.33
CA GLU A 140 -37.23 -17.20 32.96
C GLU A 140 -36.74 -16.16 31.94
N LYS A 141 -36.73 -14.87 32.27
CA LYS A 141 -36.21 -13.83 31.41
C LYS A 141 -34.64 -13.87 31.32
N ARG A 142 -33.97 -14.25 32.41
CA ARG A 142 -32.51 -14.45 32.38
C ARG A 142 -32.11 -15.69 31.59
N ASP A 143 -32.87 -16.75 31.80
CA ASP A 143 -32.66 -18.03 31.11
C ASP A 143 -32.91 -17.86 29.60
N ALA A 144 -33.98 -17.15 29.20
CA ALA A 144 -34.25 -16.82 27.78
C ALA A 144 -33.19 -15.85 27.16
N VAL A 145 -32.61 -14.93 27.93
CA VAL A 145 -31.53 -14.08 27.44
C VAL A 145 -30.23 -14.86 27.35
N ALA A 146 -29.96 -15.77 28.31
CA ALA A 146 -28.79 -16.64 28.25
C ALA A 146 -28.88 -17.63 27.09
N GLU A 147 -30.09 -18.16 26.82
CA GLU A 147 -30.36 -19.07 25.68
C GLU A 147 -30.14 -18.34 24.34
N ARG A 148 -30.68 -17.12 24.20
CA ARG A 148 -30.40 -16.29 23.01
C ARG A 148 -28.94 -15.94 22.84
N MET A 149 -28.24 -15.55 23.91
CA MET A 149 -26.79 -15.30 23.83
C MET A 149 -26.01 -16.57 23.47
N SER A 150 -26.43 -17.75 23.94
CA SER A 150 -25.79 -19.00 23.56
C SER A 150 -26.09 -19.40 22.12
N GLU A 151 -27.32 -19.12 21.64
CA GLU A 151 -27.70 -19.29 20.23
C GLU A 151 -26.97 -18.30 19.31
N GLU A 152 -26.85 -17.01 19.72
CA GLU A 152 -26.07 -16.00 19.00
C GLU A 152 -24.57 -16.37 18.96
N MET A 153 -24.00 -16.81 20.08
CA MET A 153 -22.61 -17.30 20.12
C MET A 153 -22.39 -18.57 19.28
N ALA A 154 -23.36 -19.49 19.28
CA ALA A 154 -23.29 -20.68 18.44
C ALA A 154 -23.43 -20.35 16.95
N ALA A 155 -24.30 -19.38 16.61
CA ALA A 155 -24.44 -18.87 15.25
C ALA A 155 -23.20 -18.10 14.78
N GLU A 156 -22.60 -17.26 15.63
CA GLU A 156 -21.30 -16.60 15.36
C GLU A 156 -20.17 -17.63 15.19
N ALA A 157 -20.11 -18.65 16.04
CA ALA A 157 -19.12 -19.72 15.93
C ALA A 157 -19.31 -20.58 14.67
N ALA A 158 -20.56 -20.77 14.21
CA ALA A 158 -20.85 -21.44 12.94
C ALA A 158 -20.49 -20.54 11.74
N GLN A 159 -20.82 -19.25 11.80
CA GLN A 159 -20.44 -18.26 10.77
C GLN A 159 -18.91 -18.05 10.70
N SER A 160 -18.18 -18.17 11.81
CA SER A 160 -16.73 -18.06 11.81
C SER A 160 -16.03 -19.22 11.11
N LYS A 161 -16.71 -20.35 10.91
CA LYS A 161 -16.19 -21.51 10.15
C LYS A 161 -16.46 -21.42 8.65
N VAL A 162 -17.27 -20.46 8.21
CA VAL A 162 -17.50 -20.22 6.79
C VAL A 162 -16.52 -19.15 6.33
N LEU A 163 -15.58 -19.54 5.47
CA LEU A 163 -14.62 -18.63 4.84
C LEU A 163 -15.24 -18.06 3.55
N LYS A 164 -15.53 -16.76 3.55
CA LYS A 164 -15.92 -16.05 2.32
C LYS A 164 -14.68 -15.64 1.57
N LEU A 165 -14.41 -16.27 0.45
CA LEU A 165 -13.18 -16.18 -0.33
C LEU A 165 -13.47 -15.65 -1.74
N THR A 166 -12.48 -15.03 -2.36
CA THR A 166 -12.42 -14.81 -3.80
C THR A 166 -11.73 -16.00 -4.46
N GLU A 167 -11.90 -16.19 -5.76
CA GLU A 167 -11.34 -17.35 -6.50
C GLU A 167 -9.80 -17.42 -6.45
N PHE A 168 -9.14 -16.31 -6.20
CA PHE A 168 -7.68 -16.20 -6.17
C PHE A 168 -7.22 -15.51 -4.88
N VAL A 169 -6.89 -16.32 -3.87
CA VAL A 169 -6.37 -15.86 -2.58
C VAL A 169 -4.93 -16.32 -2.43
N THR A 170 -4.05 -15.49 -1.85
CA THR A 170 -2.67 -15.88 -1.57
C THR A 170 -2.59 -16.82 -0.37
N VAL A 171 -1.53 -17.63 -0.30
CA VAL A 171 -1.30 -18.54 0.84
C VAL A 171 -1.28 -17.81 2.17
N SER A 172 -0.69 -16.61 2.21
CA SER A 172 -0.62 -15.77 3.42
C SER A 172 -1.99 -15.24 3.84
N GLU A 173 -2.83 -14.80 2.89
CA GLU A 173 -4.19 -14.33 3.17
C GLU A 173 -5.08 -15.49 3.66
N LEU A 174 -5.01 -16.65 3.00
CA LEU A 174 -5.75 -17.83 3.41
C LEU A 174 -5.37 -18.26 4.84
N ALA A 175 -4.07 -18.30 5.15
CA ALA A 175 -3.57 -18.62 6.49
C ALA A 175 -4.09 -17.62 7.54
N THR A 176 -4.09 -16.34 7.22
CA THR A 176 -4.59 -15.29 8.10
C THR A 176 -6.10 -15.40 8.31
N MET A 177 -6.88 -15.67 7.26
CA MET A 177 -8.33 -15.86 7.35
C MET A 177 -8.72 -17.07 8.21
N MET A 178 -7.94 -18.15 8.14
CA MET A 178 -8.12 -19.35 8.97
C MET A 178 -7.52 -19.20 10.38
N ASN A 179 -6.79 -18.12 10.64
CA ASN A 179 -6.02 -17.91 11.88
C ASN A 179 -5.03 -19.04 12.17
N VAL A 180 -4.33 -19.50 11.12
CA VAL A 180 -3.36 -20.62 11.13
C VAL A 180 -2.00 -20.09 10.68
N GLY A 181 -0.92 -20.67 11.16
CA GLY A 181 0.41 -20.30 10.72
C GLY A 181 0.65 -20.58 9.23
N VAL A 182 1.20 -19.62 8.48
CA VAL A 182 1.46 -19.74 7.03
C VAL A 182 2.26 -21.00 6.69
N ASN A 183 3.23 -21.35 7.54
CA ASN A 183 4.06 -22.57 7.38
C ASN A 183 3.24 -23.86 7.47
N GLN A 184 2.13 -23.87 8.21
CA GLN A 184 1.25 -25.04 8.30
C GLN A 184 0.46 -25.20 7.00
N VAL A 185 -0.06 -24.09 6.46
CA VAL A 185 -0.76 -24.08 5.16
C VAL A 185 0.17 -24.54 4.04
N ILE A 186 1.41 -24.04 3.99
CA ILE A 186 2.41 -24.49 3.03
C ILE A 186 2.71 -25.98 3.21
N GLY A 187 2.83 -26.46 4.47
CA GLY A 187 3.03 -27.88 4.77
C GLY A 187 1.90 -28.76 4.27
N THR A 188 0.65 -28.31 4.42
CA THR A 188 -0.54 -29.01 3.90
C THR A 188 -0.54 -29.02 2.37
N CYS A 189 -0.25 -27.90 1.71
CA CYS A 189 -0.10 -27.83 0.24
C CYS A 189 1.00 -28.78 -0.25
N MET A 190 2.14 -28.85 0.44
CA MET A 190 3.22 -29.79 0.11
C MET A 190 2.80 -31.27 0.30
N SER A 191 1.98 -31.58 1.31
CA SER A 191 1.47 -32.94 1.53
C SER A 191 0.52 -33.40 0.41
N ILE A 192 -0.16 -32.46 -0.24
CA ILE A 192 -1.02 -32.68 -1.41
C ILE A 192 -0.19 -32.76 -2.72
N GLY A 193 1.10 -32.39 -2.66
CA GLY A 193 2.02 -32.44 -3.81
C GLY A 193 2.16 -31.12 -4.56
N ILE A 194 1.62 -30.03 -4.02
CA ILE A 194 1.67 -28.69 -4.63
C ILE A 194 2.74 -27.87 -3.91
N MET A 195 3.80 -27.47 -4.61
CA MET A 195 4.81 -26.57 -4.07
C MET A 195 4.34 -25.14 -4.21
N VAL A 196 4.10 -24.45 -3.08
CA VAL A 196 3.61 -23.06 -3.06
C VAL A 196 4.54 -22.18 -2.25
N SER A 197 4.70 -20.93 -2.69
CA SER A 197 5.38 -19.89 -1.94
C SER A 197 4.37 -19.05 -1.12
N ILE A 198 4.85 -18.28 -0.15
CA ILE A 198 4.02 -17.50 0.79
C ILE A 198 3.04 -16.57 0.05
N ASN A 199 3.47 -15.94 -1.04
CA ASN A 199 2.70 -14.97 -1.81
C ASN A 199 2.10 -15.54 -3.09
N GLN A 200 2.15 -16.86 -3.26
CA GLN A 200 1.56 -17.50 -4.42
C GLN A 200 0.04 -17.56 -4.27
N ARG A 201 -0.67 -17.25 -5.34
CA ARG A 201 -2.12 -17.41 -5.42
C ARG A 201 -2.47 -18.89 -5.57
N LEU A 202 -3.47 -19.31 -4.83
CA LEU A 202 -4.01 -20.68 -4.86
C LEU A 202 -5.24 -20.72 -5.75
N ASP A 203 -5.42 -21.83 -6.45
CA ASP A 203 -6.62 -22.13 -7.21
C ASP A 203 -7.77 -22.53 -6.28
N ALA A 204 -9.01 -22.33 -6.72
CA ALA A 204 -10.22 -22.63 -5.96
C ALA A 204 -10.24 -24.09 -5.46
N GLU A 205 -9.78 -25.05 -6.28
CA GLU A 205 -9.70 -26.46 -5.87
C GLU A 205 -8.71 -26.69 -4.73
N THR A 206 -7.54 -26.09 -4.82
CA THR A 206 -6.50 -26.16 -3.78
C THR A 206 -6.97 -25.49 -2.49
N ILE A 207 -7.63 -24.32 -2.60
CA ILE A 207 -8.21 -23.60 -1.46
C ILE A 207 -9.24 -24.48 -0.74
N ASN A 208 -10.15 -25.14 -1.47
CA ASN A 208 -11.17 -26.02 -0.90
C ASN A 208 -10.53 -27.15 -0.12
N ILE A 209 -9.56 -27.85 -0.72
CA ILE A 209 -8.89 -28.99 -0.07
C ILE A 209 -8.17 -28.57 1.21
N VAL A 210 -7.47 -27.43 1.15
CA VAL A 210 -6.76 -26.89 2.32
C VAL A 210 -7.75 -26.42 3.39
N ALA A 211 -8.82 -25.75 3.04
CA ALA A 211 -9.84 -25.28 3.99
C ALA A 211 -10.56 -26.45 4.68
N ASP A 212 -10.90 -27.51 3.94
CA ASP A 212 -11.52 -28.72 4.47
C ASP A 212 -10.61 -29.43 5.48
N GLU A 213 -9.29 -29.50 5.22
CA GLU A 213 -8.31 -30.08 6.15
C GLU A 213 -8.24 -29.33 7.49
N PHE A 214 -8.43 -28.01 7.46
CA PHE A 214 -8.50 -27.18 8.67
C PHE A 214 -9.93 -27.06 9.24
N GLY A 215 -10.94 -27.72 8.64
CA GLY A 215 -12.32 -27.77 9.12
C GLY A 215 -13.12 -26.50 8.89
N PHE A 216 -12.77 -25.75 7.83
CA PHE A 216 -13.51 -24.58 7.35
C PHE A 216 -14.27 -24.93 6.08
N THR A 217 -15.48 -24.38 5.94
CA THR A 217 -16.25 -24.43 4.70
C THR A 217 -16.01 -23.16 3.89
N THR A 218 -15.75 -23.30 2.60
CA THR A 218 -15.50 -22.19 1.70
C THR A 218 -16.77 -21.74 1.00
N GLU A 219 -17.01 -20.45 0.93
CA GLU A 219 -18.08 -19.80 0.18
C GLU A 219 -17.45 -18.77 -0.77
N TYR A 220 -17.52 -19.02 -2.07
CA TYR A 220 -16.96 -18.12 -3.06
C TYR A 220 -17.90 -16.96 -3.33
N VAL A 221 -17.53 -15.79 -2.84
CA VAL A 221 -18.36 -14.57 -2.94
C VAL A 221 -18.24 -13.94 -4.32
N SER A 222 -17.17 -14.21 -5.06
CA SER A 222 -17.00 -13.71 -6.42
C SER A 222 -17.99 -14.31 -7.41
N ALA A 223 -18.42 -15.57 -7.21
CA ALA A 223 -19.40 -16.20 -8.10
C ALA A 223 -20.76 -15.50 -8.10
N GLU A 224 -21.27 -15.07 -6.93
CA GLU A 224 -22.54 -14.34 -6.86
C GLU A 224 -22.46 -12.90 -7.41
N VAL A 225 -21.29 -12.25 -7.26
CA VAL A 225 -21.09 -10.86 -7.71
C VAL A 225 -20.62 -10.81 -9.18
N GLN A 226 -19.91 -11.83 -9.65
CA GLN A 226 -19.60 -12.02 -11.08
C GLN A 226 -20.83 -12.50 -11.86
N ASN A 227 -21.63 -13.43 -11.32
CA ASN A 227 -22.87 -13.86 -11.94
C ASN A 227 -23.95 -12.75 -12.03
N ALA A 228 -23.77 -11.64 -11.28
CA ALA A 228 -24.62 -10.45 -11.46
C ALA A 228 -24.29 -9.68 -12.76
N ILE A 229 -23.11 -9.95 -13.39
CA ILE A 229 -22.74 -9.44 -14.71
C ILE A 229 -22.81 -10.66 -15.64
N THR A 230 -23.98 -10.89 -16.22
CA THR A 230 -24.14 -11.93 -17.24
C THR A 230 -23.33 -11.52 -18.48
N GLU A 231 -22.32 -12.28 -18.83
CA GLU A 231 -21.64 -12.14 -20.11
C GLU A 231 -22.60 -12.65 -21.20
N GLU A 232 -22.90 -11.78 -22.15
CA GLU A 232 -23.67 -12.15 -23.32
C GLU A 232 -22.80 -13.05 -24.22
N GLU A 233 -23.26 -14.23 -24.56
CA GLU A 233 -22.56 -15.09 -25.54
C GLU A 233 -22.61 -14.45 -26.93
N ASP A 234 -21.48 -14.37 -27.60
CA ASP A 234 -21.39 -13.75 -28.94
C ASP A 234 -21.80 -14.74 -30.03
N ASP A 235 -22.62 -14.31 -30.96
CA ASP A 235 -22.91 -15.07 -32.21
C ASP A 235 -21.66 -15.09 -33.10
N GLU A 236 -21.28 -16.24 -33.65
CA GLU A 236 -20.11 -16.42 -34.52
C GLU A 236 -20.15 -15.50 -35.76
N ASN A 237 -21.34 -15.09 -36.22
CA ASN A 237 -21.51 -14.23 -37.38
C ASN A 237 -21.19 -12.76 -37.13
N ASP A 238 -21.16 -12.32 -35.86
CA ASP A 238 -20.90 -10.93 -35.45
C ASP A 238 -19.41 -10.69 -35.09
N LEU A 239 -18.62 -11.76 -35.12
CA LEU A 239 -17.19 -11.70 -34.80
C LEU A 239 -16.38 -11.14 -35.97
N ILE A 240 -15.63 -10.08 -35.73
CA ILE A 240 -14.70 -9.43 -36.66
C ILE A 240 -13.28 -9.60 -36.13
N SER A 241 -12.30 -9.78 -37.05
CA SER A 241 -10.90 -9.81 -36.69
C SER A 241 -10.49 -8.49 -35.99
N ARG A 242 -9.77 -8.58 -34.86
CA ARG A 242 -9.27 -7.43 -34.11
C ARG A 242 -7.75 -7.32 -34.12
N ALA A 243 -7.26 -6.12 -33.85
CA ALA A 243 -5.83 -5.89 -33.68
C ALA A 243 -5.26 -6.71 -32.50
N PRO A 244 -4.06 -7.28 -32.65
CA PRO A 244 -3.40 -7.94 -31.52
C PRO A 244 -2.97 -6.92 -30.48
N ILE A 245 -3.07 -7.32 -29.20
CA ILE A 245 -2.55 -6.59 -28.05
C ILE A 245 -1.20 -7.19 -27.71
N VAL A 246 -0.16 -6.38 -27.71
CA VAL A 246 1.23 -6.83 -27.57
C VAL A 246 1.92 -6.14 -26.42
N THR A 247 2.41 -6.89 -25.45
CA THR A 247 3.22 -6.33 -24.36
C THR A 247 4.72 -6.48 -24.65
N VAL A 248 5.47 -5.40 -24.42
CA VAL A 248 6.92 -5.39 -24.56
C VAL A 248 7.57 -5.51 -23.19
N MET A 249 8.33 -6.59 -22.98
CA MET A 249 8.96 -6.92 -21.69
C MET A 249 10.46 -7.15 -21.86
N GLY A 250 11.20 -7.09 -20.74
CA GLY A 250 12.64 -7.33 -20.71
C GLY A 250 13.31 -6.47 -19.64
N HIS A 251 14.63 -6.64 -19.50
CA HIS A 251 15.44 -5.94 -18.48
C HIS A 251 15.50 -4.42 -18.73
N VAL A 252 15.88 -3.68 -17.70
CA VAL A 252 16.21 -2.24 -17.80
C VAL A 252 17.35 -2.08 -18.81
N ASP A 253 17.36 -0.99 -19.57
CA ASP A 253 18.37 -0.67 -20.58
C ASP A 253 18.51 -1.65 -21.79
N HIS A 254 17.68 -2.68 -21.89
CA HIS A 254 17.66 -3.54 -23.10
C HIS A 254 17.03 -2.86 -24.32
N GLY A 255 16.47 -1.67 -24.15
CA GLY A 255 15.98 -0.82 -25.23
C GLY A 255 14.52 -1.00 -25.61
N LYS A 256 13.66 -1.41 -24.65
CA LYS A 256 12.20 -1.49 -24.79
C LYS A 256 11.60 -0.18 -25.29
N THR A 257 11.75 0.88 -24.51
CA THR A 257 11.22 2.21 -24.82
C THR A 257 11.82 2.77 -26.11
N SER A 258 13.12 2.49 -26.39
CA SER A 258 13.74 2.88 -27.67
C SER A 258 13.08 2.20 -28.87
N LEU A 259 12.71 0.90 -28.78
CA LEU A 259 11.97 0.20 -29.81
C LEU A 259 10.60 0.83 -30.02
N LEU A 260 9.90 1.08 -28.96
CA LEU A 260 8.55 1.66 -28.98
C LEU A 260 8.55 3.10 -29.47
N ASP A 261 9.55 3.90 -29.10
CA ASP A 261 9.75 5.26 -29.62
C ASP A 261 10.00 5.24 -31.13
N HIS A 262 10.78 4.26 -31.64
CA HIS A 262 11.01 4.09 -33.06
C HIS A 262 9.72 3.73 -33.80
N ILE A 263 8.92 2.80 -33.27
CA ILE A 263 7.64 2.38 -33.87
C ILE A 263 6.65 3.55 -33.91
N ARG A 264 6.58 4.37 -32.84
CA ARG A 264 5.69 5.55 -32.76
C ARG A 264 6.21 6.79 -33.49
N ASN A 265 7.47 6.81 -33.90
CA ASN A 265 8.18 8.02 -34.35
C ASN A 265 8.13 9.15 -33.28
N THR A 266 8.34 8.82 -32.02
CA THR A 266 8.30 9.72 -30.87
C THR A 266 9.62 9.66 -30.09
N ASN A 267 9.77 10.50 -29.07
CA ASN A 267 10.91 10.48 -28.18
C ASN A 267 10.42 10.66 -26.72
N VAL A 268 9.80 9.63 -26.18
CA VAL A 268 9.24 9.64 -24.82
C VAL A 268 10.34 9.53 -23.77
N ILE A 269 11.40 8.80 -24.06
CA ILE A 269 12.58 8.65 -23.17
C ILE A 269 13.10 10.00 -22.67
N ALA A 270 13.12 11.01 -23.53
CA ALA A 270 13.63 12.35 -23.15
C ALA A 270 12.73 13.09 -22.15
N GLY A 271 11.49 12.66 -21.97
CA GLY A 271 10.51 13.26 -21.07
C GLY A 271 10.37 12.57 -19.71
N GLU A 272 10.86 11.33 -19.58
CA GLU A 272 10.76 10.56 -18.36
C GLU A 272 11.91 10.83 -17.37
N ALA A 273 11.57 10.91 -16.06
CA ALA A 273 12.56 11.13 -15.03
C ALA A 273 13.53 9.95 -14.93
N GLY A 274 14.82 10.22 -15.01
CA GLY A 274 15.85 9.17 -15.03
C GLY A 274 15.99 8.43 -16.35
N GLY A 275 15.19 8.75 -17.39
CA GLY A 275 15.19 8.07 -18.69
C GLY A 275 14.70 6.62 -18.63
N ILE A 276 13.90 6.27 -17.61
CA ILE A 276 13.33 4.94 -17.39
C ILE A 276 11.80 5.02 -17.41
N THR A 277 11.16 4.03 -18.04
CA THR A 277 9.70 3.90 -18.00
C THR A 277 9.25 3.47 -16.63
N GLN A 278 8.35 4.25 -16.01
CA GLN A 278 7.82 4.01 -14.65
C GLN A 278 6.30 3.80 -14.63
N HIS A 279 5.62 4.02 -15.76
CA HIS A 279 4.17 3.84 -15.93
C HIS A 279 3.90 2.84 -17.04
N ILE A 280 2.70 2.24 -17.04
CA ILE A 280 2.26 1.41 -18.15
C ILE A 280 1.71 2.33 -19.26
N GLY A 281 2.36 2.34 -20.42
CA GLY A 281 1.87 3.03 -21.62
C GLY A 281 1.03 2.09 -22.47
N ALA A 282 -0.15 2.53 -22.91
CA ALA A 282 -0.97 1.81 -23.89
C ALA A 282 -1.23 2.68 -25.11
N TYR A 283 -0.94 2.17 -26.30
CA TYR A 283 -1.12 2.92 -27.54
C TYR A 283 -1.32 2.02 -28.75
N ASN A 284 -2.07 2.51 -29.72
CA ASN A 284 -2.35 1.82 -30.96
C ASN A 284 -1.49 2.40 -32.10
N VAL A 285 -0.88 1.52 -32.90
CA VAL A 285 -0.06 1.89 -34.05
C VAL A 285 -0.61 1.22 -35.29
N THR A 286 -0.94 2.02 -36.28
CA THR A 286 -1.30 1.52 -37.60
C THR A 286 -0.06 1.46 -38.50
N LEU A 287 0.25 0.28 -39.00
CA LEU A 287 1.36 0.02 -39.91
C LEU A 287 1.06 0.54 -41.32
N LYS A 288 2.10 0.62 -42.16
CA LYS A 288 1.97 1.07 -43.56
C LYS A 288 1.04 0.18 -44.39
N ASP A 289 0.92 -1.06 -44.00
CA ASP A 289 0.11 -2.09 -44.69
C ASP A 289 -1.37 -2.06 -44.26
N GLY A 290 -1.74 -1.12 -43.39
CA GLY A 290 -3.10 -0.95 -42.88
C GLY A 290 -3.45 -1.81 -41.67
N HIS A 291 -2.57 -2.72 -41.25
CA HIS A 291 -2.74 -3.50 -40.02
C HIS A 291 -2.47 -2.62 -38.77
N SER A 292 -3.25 -2.80 -37.74
CA SER A 292 -3.07 -2.10 -36.47
C SER A 292 -2.57 -3.07 -35.39
N ILE A 293 -1.68 -2.60 -34.55
CA ILE A 293 -1.17 -3.34 -33.38
C ILE A 293 -1.29 -2.43 -32.15
N THR A 294 -1.81 -2.96 -31.07
CA THR A 294 -1.87 -2.24 -29.79
C THR A 294 -0.73 -2.69 -28.90
N PHE A 295 0.10 -1.74 -28.51
CA PHE A 295 1.25 -1.98 -27.65
C PHE A 295 0.98 -1.58 -26.21
N LEU A 296 1.46 -2.41 -25.27
CA LEU A 296 1.59 -2.09 -23.86
C LEU A 296 3.08 -2.02 -23.51
N ASP A 297 3.51 -0.83 -23.07
CA ASP A 297 4.87 -0.62 -22.55
C ASP A 297 4.88 -0.86 -21.05
N THR A 298 5.71 -1.79 -20.59
CA THR A 298 5.81 -2.12 -19.17
C THR A 298 7.20 -1.78 -18.61
N PRO A 299 7.28 -1.24 -17.36
CA PRO A 299 8.55 -0.97 -16.71
C PRO A 299 9.40 -2.23 -16.56
N GLY A 300 10.73 -2.10 -16.80
CA GLY A 300 11.67 -3.22 -16.74
C GLY A 300 12.25 -3.49 -15.35
N HIS A 301 12.01 -2.60 -14.37
CA HIS A 301 12.57 -2.69 -13.04
C HIS A 301 11.88 -3.78 -12.20
N GLU A 302 12.65 -4.47 -11.35
CA GLU A 302 12.18 -5.54 -10.46
C GLU A 302 10.99 -5.11 -9.56
N ALA A 303 11.01 -3.89 -9.05
CA ALA A 303 9.91 -3.35 -8.24
C ALA A 303 8.53 -3.43 -8.93
N PHE A 304 8.48 -3.43 -10.26
CA PHE A 304 7.23 -3.43 -11.04
C PHE A 304 6.77 -4.83 -11.51
N THR A 305 7.07 -5.88 -10.73
CA THR A 305 6.65 -7.27 -11.02
C THR A 305 5.14 -7.38 -11.26
N ALA A 306 4.33 -6.76 -10.38
CA ALA A 306 2.87 -6.75 -10.51
C ALA A 306 2.39 -6.13 -11.84
N MET A 307 3.03 -5.05 -12.29
CA MET A 307 2.72 -4.42 -13.57
C MET A 307 3.04 -5.33 -14.77
N ARG A 308 4.16 -6.08 -14.72
CA ARG A 308 4.51 -7.06 -15.79
C ARG A 308 3.55 -8.23 -15.81
N ALA A 309 3.20 -8.80 -14.65
CA ALA A 309 2.22 -9.88 -14.55
C ALA A 309 0.86 -9.46 -15.12
N ARG A 310 0.41 -8.26 -14.75
CA ARG A 310 -0.84 -7.66 -15.27
C ARG A 310 -0.77 -7.40 -16.77
N GLY A 311 0.36 -6.87 -17.26
CA GLY A 311 0.61 -6.71 -18.69
C GLY A 311 0.47 -8.04 -19.44
N ALA A 312 1.04 -9.13 -18.93
CA ALA A 312 0.94 -10.45 -19.52
C ALA A 312 -0.51 -10.99 -19.57
N GLN A 313 -1.31 -10.77 -18.52
CA GLN A 313 -2.70 -11.25 -18.45
C GLN A 313 -3.64 -10.59 -19.46
N VAL A 314 -3.35 -9.36 -19.87
CA VAL A 314 -4.23 -8.56 -20.73
C VAL A 314 -3.83 -8.68 -22.21
N THR A 315 -2.68 -9.29 -22.52
CA THR A 315 -2.10 -9.35 -23.86
C THR A 315 -2.33 -10.68 -24.58
N ASP A 316 -2.29 -10.59 -25.91
CA ASP A 316 -2.35 -11.76 -26.79
C ASP A 316 -0.96 -12.30 -27.12
N ILE A 317 0.05 -11.42 -27.25
CA ILE A 317 1.43 -11.78 -27.63
C ILE A 317 2.41 -10.96 -26.77
N ALA A 318 3.50 -11.59 -26.30
CA ALA A 318 4.56 -10.93 -25.57
C ALA A 318 5.84 -10.81 -26.41
N ILE A 319 6.39 -9.60 -26.55
CA ILE A 319 7.72 -9.38 -27.10
C ILE A 319 8.72 -9.32 -25.95
N ILE A 320 9.65 -10.28 -25.93
CA ILE A 320 10.74 -10.34 -24.94
C ILE A 320 12.01 -9.75 -25.55
N ILE A 321 12.43 -8.59 -25.05
CA ILE A 321 13.65 -7.92 -25.55
C ILE A 321 14.85 -8.31 -24.70
N VAL A 322 15.92 -8.77 -25.39
CA VAL A 322 17.22 -9.07 -24.80
C VAL A 322 18.29 -8.29 -25.53
N ALA A 323 19.22 -7.69 -24.83
CA ALA A 323 20.32 -6.96 -25.44
C ALA A 323 21.44 -7.94 -25.86
N ALA A 324 21.93 -7.82 -27.11
CA ALA A 324 22.98 -8.69 -27.65
C ALA A 324 24.37 -8.47 -27.02
N ASP A 325 24.56 -7.34 -26.31
CA ASP A 325 25.79 -6.98 -25.60
C ASP A 325 25.79 -7.46 -24.14
N ASP A 326 24.74 -8.12 -23.70
CA ASP A 326 24.53 -8.57 -22.32
C ASP A 326 24.17 -10.09 -22.30
N SER A 327 23.57 -10.57 -21.23
CA SER A 327 23.07 -11.93 -21.07
C SER A 327 21.58 -11.92 -20.68
N VAL A 328 20.96 -13.10 -20.55
CA VAL A 328 19.58 -13.19 -20.06
C VAL A 328 19.53 -12.87 -18.57
N MET A 329 19.15 -11.65 -18.24
CA MET A 329 19.08 -11.11 -16.89
C MET A 329 17.93 -11.72 -16.05
N PRO A 330 17.99 -11.68 -14.69
CA PRO A 330 16.94 -12.23 -13.83
C PRO A 330 15.54 -11.67 -14.15
N THR A 331 15.42 -10.37 -14.39
CA THR A 331 14.13 -9.73 -14.74
C THR A 331 13.61 -10.15 -16.12
N THR A 332 14.49 -10.57 -17.04
CA THR A 332 14.08 -11.18 -18.31
C THR A 332 13.52 -12.59 -18.09
N LYS A 333 14.15 -13.37 -17.20
CA LYS A 333 13.64 -14.70 -16.80
C LYS A 333 12.27 -14.59 -16.14
N GLU A 334 12.09 -13.60 -15.30
CA GLU A 334 10.80 -13.27 -14.67
C GLU A 334 9.73 -12.90 -15.72
N ALA A 335 10.08 -12.06 -16.69
CA ALA A 335 9.17 -11.70 -17.79
C ALA A 335 8.73 -12.93 -18.61
N ILE A 336 9.66 -13.85 -18.89
CA ILE A 336 9.38 -15.11 -19.55
C ILE A 336 8.44 -15.97 -18.70
N ALA A 337 8.69 -16.08 -17.38
CA ALA A 337 7.84 -16.83 -16.46
C ALA A 337 6.42 -16.27 -16.40
N HIS A 338 6.25 -14.94 -16.42
CA HIS A 338 4.93 -14.30 -16.46
C HIS A 338 4.19 -14.59 -17.76
N ALA A 339 4.87 -14.52 -18.90
CA ALA A 339 4.27 -14.85 -20.20
C ALA A 339 3.87 -16.33 -20.28
N GLN A 340 4.68 -17.23 -19.70
CA GLN A 340 4.37 -18.67 -19.62
C GLN A 340 3.18 -18.95 -18.70
N ALA A 341 3.16 -18.29 -17.52
CA ALA A 341 2.05 -18.43 -16.56
C ALA A 341 0.72 -17.93 -17.13
N ALA A 342 0.77 -16.91 -17.99
CA ALA A 342 -0.40 -16.39 -18.69
C ALA A 342 -0.74 -17.18 -19.98
N ASN A 343 0.03 -18.20 -20.34
CA ASN A 343 -0.09 -18.95 -21.60
C ASN A 343 -0.04 -18.07 -22.87
N VAL A 344 0.69 -16.98 -22.83
CA VAL A 344 0.82 -16.04 -23.94
C VAL A 344 2.00 -16.44 -24.82
N PRO A 345 1.84 -16.52 -26.16
CA PRO A 345 2.93 -16.76 -27.09
C PRO A 345 3.98 -15.64 -27.02
N MET A 346 5.25 -16.03 -27.16
CA MET A 346 6.39 -15.14 -26.99
C MET A 346 7.17 -15.01 -28.29
N VAL A 347 7.53 -13.78 -28.64
CA VAL A 347 8.46 -13.44 -29.73
C VAL A 347 9.70 -12.82 -29.12
N PHE A 348 10.90 -13.35 -29.40
CA PHE A 348 12.16 -12.84 -28.90
C PHE A 348 12.72 -11.77 -29.82
N ALA A 349 13.13 -10.64 -29.26
CA ALA A 349 13.79 -9.56 -29.96
C ALA A 349 15.21 -9.35 -29.40
N ILE A 350 16.23 -9.74 -30.16
CA ILE A 350 17.63 -9.54 -29.77
C ILE A 350 18.07 -8.15 -30.24
N ASN A 351 18.17 -7.20 -29.31
CA ASN A 351 18.42 -5.79 -29.59
C ASN A 351 19.90 -5.42 -29.45
N LYS A 352 20.26 -4.24 -29.93
CA LYS A 352 21.60 -3.65 -29.89
C LYS A 352 22.65 -4.39 -30.73
N ILE A 353 22.27 -5.00 -31.82
CA ILE A 353 23.22 -5.67 -32.73
C ILE A 353 24.30 -4.74 -33.33
N ASP A 354 24.07 -3.41 -33.21
CA ASP A 354 24.97 -2.38 -33.72
C ASP A 354 26.11 -2.05 -32.74
N LYS A 355 26.13 -2.58 -31.52
CA LYS A 355 27.21 -2.38 -30.58
C LYS A 355 28.41 -3.29 -30.83
N PRO A 356 29.65 -2.78 -30.58
CA PRO A 356 30.83 -3.64 -30.61
C PRO A 356 30.76 -4.66 -29.45
N GLY A 357 30.90 -5.95 -29.78
CA GLY A 357 30.77 -7.04 -28.81
C GLY A 357 29.40 -7.70 -28.75
N ALA A 358 28.42 -7.23 -29.54
CA ALA A 358 27.13 -7.89 -29.66
C ALA A 358 27.29 -9.34 -30.16
N ASN A 359 26.69 -10.29 -29.44
CA ASN A 359 26.72 -11.70 -29.79
C ASN A 359 25.31 -12.30 -29.70
N PRO A 360 24.52 -12.26 -30.76
CA PRO A 360 23.18 -12.84 -30.80
C PRO A 360 23.14 -14.35 -30.55
N ASP A 361 24.16 -15.08 -30.99
CA ASP A 361 24.21 -16.55 -30.84
C ASP A 361 24.34 -16.97 -29.37
N LYS A 362 25.06 -16.21 -28.54
CA LYS A 362 25.14 -16.43 -27.08
C LYS A 362 23.76 -16.31 -26.45
N ILE A 363 22.95 -15.33 -26.87
CA ILE A 363 21.58 -15.16 -26.34
C ILE A 363 20.70 -16.34 -26.75
N ARG A 364 20.84 -16.83 -27.99
CA ARG A 364 20.11 -18.05 -28.44
C ARG A 364 20.51 -19.27 -27.61
N GLU A 365 21.80 -19.40 -27.28
CA GLU A 365 22.31 -20.47 -26.40
C GLU A 365 21.74 -20.34 -24.97
N ASP A 366 21.73 -19.14 -24.40
CA ASP A 366 21.14 -18.88 -23.08
C ASP A 366 19.64 -19.22 -23.06
N LEU A 367 18.89 -18.89 -24.12
CA LEU A 367 17.46 -19.25 -24.26
C LEU A 367 17.28 -20.76 -24.43
N ALA A 368 18.14 -21.43 -25.20
CA ALA A 368 18.10 -22.87 -25.36
C ALA A 368 18.37 -23.61 -24.04
N ASN A 369 19.29 -23.10 -23.20
CA ASN A 369 19.56 -23.62 -21.87
C ASN A 369 18.33 -23.51 -20.93
N MET A 370 17.39 -22.62 -21.22
CA MET A 370 16.11 -22.49 -20.53
C MET A 370 14.96 -23.28 -21.19
N ASN A 371 15.27 -24.18 -22.10
CA ASN A 371 14.31 -24.94 -22.93
C ASN A 371 13.44 -24.09 -23.86
N LEU A 372 13.91 -22.90 -24.26
CA LEU A 372 13.25 -21.99 -25.18
C LEU A 372 13.98 -21.97 -26.51
N LEU A 373 13.82 -23.04 -27.29
CA LEU A 373 14.44 -23.14 -28.60
C LEU A 373 13.78 -22.19 -29.60
N VAL A 374 14.62 -21.34 -30.21
CA VAL A 374 14.21 -20.42 -31.28
C VAL A 374 14.06 -21.10 -32.61
N GLU A 375 13.28 -20.52 -33.54
CA GLU A 375 12.99 -21.04 -34.86
C GLU A 375 14.25 -21.34 -35.68
N ASP A 376 15.25 -20.44 -35.63
CA ASP A 376 16.53 -20.60 -36.33
C ASP A 376 17.28 -21.88 -35.91
N TRP A 377 17.04 -22.42 -34.72
CA TRP A 377 17.60 -23.67 -34.19
C TRP A 377 16.62 -24.82 -34.18
N GLY A 378 15.50 -24.72 -34.92
CA GLY A 378 14.48 -25.75 -35.08
C GLY A 378 13.47 -25.79 -33.92
N GLY A 379 13.35 -24.73 -33.15
CA GLY A 379 12.37 -24.58 -32.09
C GLY A 379 11.06 -23.96 -32.56
N LYS A 380 10.17 -23.64 -31.62
CA LYS A 380 8.84 -23.06 -31.84
C LYS A 380 8.76 -21.54 -31.66
N TYR A 381 9.77 -20.93 -31.01
CA TYR A 381 9.71 -19.51 -30.66
C TYR A 381 10.33 -18.66 -31.77
N GLN A 382 9.59 -17.67 -32.21
CA GLN A 382 10.09 -16.73 -33.20
C GLN A 382 11.15 -15.82 -32.56
N CYS A 383 12.21 -15.52 -33.31
CA CYS A 383 13.30 -14.68 -32.89
C CYS A 383 13.71 -13.71 -34.00
N GLN A 384 13.97 -12.44 -33.64
CA GLN A 384 14.42 -11.42 -34.57
C GLN A 384 15.55 -10.59 -34.02
N GLU A 385 16.60 -10.41 -34.78
CA GLU A 385 17.69 -9.50 -34.50
C GLU A 385 17.32 -8.07 -34.86
N ILE A 386 17.48 -7.13 -33.95
CA ILE A 386 17.09 -5.74 -34.17
C ILE A 386 18.13 -4.74 -33.66
N SER A 387 18.11 -3.54 -34.26
CA SER A 387 18.69 -2.35 -33.64
C SER A 387 17.60 -1.29 -33.52
N ALA A 388 16.98 -1.19 -32.36
CA ALA A 388 15.94 -0.22 -32.06
C ALA A 388 16.38 1.22 -32.39
N LYS A 389 17.66 1.55 -32.06
CA LYS A 389 18.22 2.88 -32.32
C LYS A 389 18.36 3.22 -33.80
N LYS A 390 18.71 2.25 -34.64
CA LYS A 390 18.90 2.43 -36.08
C LYS A 390 17.69 2.03 -36.92
N GLY A 391 16.69 1.41 -36.31
CA GLY A 391 15.49 0.91 -36.96
C GLY A 391 15.70 -0.31 -37.83
N VAL A 392 16.84 -1.03 -37.69
CA VAL A 392 17.14 -2.24 -38.44
C VAL A 392 16.40 -3.42 -37.82
N GLY A 393 15.76 -4.26 -38.64
CA GLY A 393 15.06 -5.47 -38.18
C GLY A 393 13.72 -5.23 -37.49
N VAL A 394 13.30 -3.96 -37.34
CA VAL A 394 12.07 -3.64 -36.60
C VAL A 394 10.81 -4.01 -37.38
N TYR A 395 10.84 -3.79 -38.69
CA TYR A 395 9.69 -4.14 -39.55
C TYR A 395 9.49 -5.67 -39.60
N GLU A 396 10.57 -6.41 -39.76
CA GLU A 396 10.59 -7.86 -39.73
C GLU A 396 10.11 -8.44 -38.40
N LEU A 397 10.44 -7.79 -37.28
CA LEU A 397 9.89 -8.15 -35.97
C LEU A 397 8.36 -7.99 -35.93
N LEU A 398 7.84 -6.88 -36.49
CA LEU A 398 6.40 -6.63 -36.52
C LEU A 398 5.66 -7.59 -37.47
N GLU A 399 6.27 -7.99 -38.57
CA GLU A 399 5.73 -9.05 -39.45
C GLU A 399 5.62 -10.39 -38.72
N LYS A 400 6.65 -10.78 -37.93
CA LYS A 400 6.59 -12.01 -37.11
C LYS A 400 5.48 -11.94 -36.06
N VAL A 401 5.27 -10.79 -35.43
CA VAL A 401 4.17 -10.58 -34.48
C VAL A 401 2.81 -10.70 -35.17
N LEU A 402 2.66 -10.17 -36.38
CA LEU A 402 1.42 -10.30 -37.14
C LEU A 402 1.15 -11.74 -37.58
N LEU A 403 2.18 -12.49 -37.99
CA LEU A 403 2.07 -13.93 -38.30
C LEU A 403 1.58 -14.74 -37.07
N GLU A 404 2.12 -14.44 -35.88
CA GLU A 404 1.67 -15.09 -34.65
C GLU A 404 0.21 -14.72 -34.31
N ALA A 405 -0.17 -13.45 -34.54
CA ALA A 405 -1.55 -12.99 -34.35
C ALA A 405 -2.55 -13.65 -35.32
N GLU A 406 -2.13 -13.92 -36.56
CA GLU A 406 -2.93 -14.65 -37.53
C GLU A 406 -3.18 -16.10 -37.09
N MET A 407 -2.14 -16.75 -36.54
CA MET A 407 -2.28 -18.11 -35.97
C MET A 407 -3.25 -18.19 -34.82
N LEU A 408 -3.38 -17.11 -34.02
CA LEU A 408 -4.31 -17.03 -32.89
C LEU A 408 -5.77 -16.77 -33.30
N ASP A 409 -6.05 -16.38 -34.56
CA ASP A 409 -7.40 -16.04 -35.07
C ASP A 409 -8.20 -15.09 -34.15
N LEU A 410 -7.56 -13.94 -33.82
CA LEU A 410 -8.11 -13.01 -32.84
C LEU A 410 -9.39 -12.34 -33.36
N LYS A 411 -10.51 -12.57 -32.69
CA LYS A 411 -11.84 -12.06 -33.04
C LYS A 411 -12.47 -11.30 -31.88
N ALA A 412 -13.31 -10.32 -32.19
CA ALA A 412 -14.13 -9.60 -31.22
C ALA A 412 -15.43 -9.12 -31.87
N ASN A 413 -16.48 -8.91 -31.06
CA ASN A 413 -17.74 -8.36 -31.51
C ASN A 413 -17.83 -6.85 -31.20
N PRO A 414 -17.69 -5.94 -32.17
CA PRO A 414 -17.75 -4.50 -31.93
C PRO A 414 -19.14 -3.98 -31.57
N ASN A 415 -20.20 -4.77 -31.78
CA ASN A 415 -21.59 -4.33 -31.65
C ASN A 415 -22.14 -4.52 -30.21
N ARG A 416 -21.43 -5.25 -29.34
CA ARG A 416 -21.84 -5.47 -27.94
C ARG A 416 -21.39 -4.33 -27.00
N LYS A 417 -21.87 -4.38 -25.76
CA LYS A 417 -21.38 -3.52 -24.67
C LYS A 417 -19.90 -3.76 -24.43
N ALA A 418 -19.14 -2.67 -24.20
CA ALA A 418 -17.72 -2.78 -24.03
C ALA A 418 -17.35 -3.52 -22.74
N THR A 419 -16.41 -4.43 -22.87
CA THR A 419 -15.72 -5.10 -21.77
C THR A 419 -14.22 -4.99 -22.00
N GLY A 420 -13.44 -4.95 -20.92
CA GLY A 420 -11.99 -4.85 -21.01
C GLY A 420 -11.33 -4.69 -19.64
N SER A 421 -10.11 -4.20 -19.63
CA SER A 421 -9.31 -4.09 -18.43
C SER A 421 -8.83 -2.67 -18.18
N ILE A 422 -8.67 -2.32 -16.88
CA ILE A 422 -8.05 -1.07 -16.44
C ILE A 422 -6.53 -1.26 -16.47
N ILE A 423 -5.84 -0.46 -17.26
CA ILE A 423 -4.37 -0.50 -17.32
C ILE A 423 -3.77 0.30 -16.18
N GLU A 424 -4.25 1.54 -15.99
CA GLU A 424 -3.74 2.45 -14.98
C GLU A 424 -4.80 3.46 -14.55
N SER A 425 -4.68 3.96 -13.32
CA SER A 425 -5.56 5.00 -12.77
C SER A 425 -4.75 6.09 -12.12
N SER A 426 -5.14 7.34 -12.36
CA SER A 426 -4.50 8.54 -11.79
C SER A 426 -5.52 9.56 -11.34
N LEU A 427 -5.09 10.53 -10.55
CA LEU A 427 -5.92 11.65 -10.09
C LEU A 427 -5.36 12.97 -10.62
N ASP A 428 -6.02 13.55 -11.61
CA ASP A 428 -5.72 14.88 -12.12
C ASP A 428 -6.51 15.95 -11.34
N LYS A 429 -5.84 17.03 -10.92
CA LYS A 429 -6.47 18.14 -10.18
C LYS A 429 -7.61 18.85 -10.92
N GLY A 430 -7.55 18.88 -12.25
CA GLY A 430 -8.52 19.58 -13.09
C GLY A 430 -9.62 18.66 -13.63
N ARG A 431 -9.25 17.44 -13.99
CA ARG A 431 -10.11 16.47 -14.67
C ARG A 431 -10.75 15.46 -13.70
N GLY A 432 -10.23 15.33 -12.47
CA GLY A 432 -10.65 14.33 -11.50
C GLY A 432 -9.96 12.97 -11.73
N TYR A 433 -10.66 11.89 -11.45
CA TYR A 433 -10.13 10.54 -11.71
C TYR A 433 -10.04 10.28 -13.21
N VAL A 434 -8.86 9.87 -13.63
CA VAL A 434 -8.49 9.55 -15.00
C VAL A 434 -8.06 8.09 -15.02
N SER A 435 -8.67 7.27 -15.87
CA SER A 435 -8.29 5.86 -15.98
C SER A 435 -8.00 5.52 -17.42
N THR A 436 -6.89 4.86 -17.65
CA THR A 436 -6.53 4.27 -18.95
C THR A 436 -7.12 2.88 -19.02
N VAL A 437 -7.99 2.66 -19.99
CA VAL A 437 -8.67 1.39 -20.22
C VAL A 437 -8.25 0.79 -21.57
N LEU A 438 -8.23 -0.53 -21.63
CA LEU A 438 -8.06 -1.27 -22.87
C LEU A 438 -9.34 -2.07 -23.10
N VAL A 439 -9.99 -1.80 -24.23
CA VAL A 439 -11.22 -2.49 -24.61
C VAL A 439 -10.84 -3.86 -25.19
N SER A 440 -11.31 -4.93 -24.59
CA SER A 440 -11.08 -6.29 -25.09
C SER A 440 -12.16 -6.69 -26.09
N ASN A 441 -13.42 -6.38 -25.80
CA ASN A 441 -14.56 -6.69 -26.65
C ASN A 441 -15.62 -5.58 -26.58
N GLY A 442 -16.43 -5.44 -27.60
CA GLY A 442 -17.46 -4.38 -27.68
C GLY A 442 -16.91 -3.01 -28.09
N THR A 443 -17.76 -2.01 -28.01
CA THR A 443 -17.40 -0.61 -28.30
C THR A 443 -17.80 0.29 -27.14
N LEU A 444 -16.83 0.97 -26.56
CA LEU A 444 -17.03 1.97 -25.51
C LEU A 444 -17.37 3.33 -26.14
N LYS A 445 -18.42 4.00 -25.63
CA LYS A 445 -18.89 5.30 -26.12
C LYS A 445 -18.95 6.33 -25.00
N VAL A 446 -18.81 7.59 -25.37
CA VAL A 446 -19.04 8.70 -24.44
C VAL A 446 -20.49 8.69 -24.00
N GLY A 447 -20.73 8.65 -22.71
CA GLY A 447 -22.06 8.59 -22.11
C GLY A 447 -22.42 7.23 -21.52
N ASP A 448 -21.65 6.19 -21.78
CA ASP A 448 -21.87 4.86 -21.21
C ASP A 448 -21.62 4.85 -19.71
N VAL A 449 -22.33 3.99 -18.99
CA VAL A 449 -22.12 3.76 -17.57
C VAL A 449 -21.16 2.60 -17.40
N VAL A 450 -20.02 2.86 -16.79
CA VAL A 450 -18.93 1.88 -16.61
C VAL A 450 -18.83 1.53 -15.13
N ILE A 451 -18.66 0.25 -14.85
CA ILE A 451 -18.21 -0.28 -13.56
C ILE A 451 -16.84 -0.90 -13.73
N ALA A 452 -15.92 -0.58 -12.83
CA ALA A 452 -14.56 -1.12 -12.81
C ALA A 452 -14.15 -1.39 -11.36
N GLY A 453 -13.99 -2.65 -10.99
CA GLY A 453 -13.75 -3.01 -9.59
C GLY A 453 -14.80 -2.43 -8.64
N THR A 454 -14.36 -1.55 -7.75
CA THR A 454 -15.21 -0.82 -6.79
C THR A 454 -15.65 0.56 -7.28
N ALA A 455 -15.06 1.06 -8.38
CA ALA A 455 -15.40 2.35 -8.95
C ALA A 455 -16.46 2.20 -10.06
N TRP A 456 -17.35 3.16 -10.15
CA TRP A 456 -18.36 3.23 -11.19
C TRP A 456 -18.56 4.68 -11.63
N GLY A 457 -19.13 4.89 -12.78
CA GLY A 457 -19.47 6.23 -13.24
C GLY A 457 -19.84 6.30 -14.70
N LYS A 458 -20.36 7.46 -15.10
CA LYS A 458 -20.69 7.75 -16.49
C LYS A 458 -19.48 8.36 -17.21
N VAL A 459 -19.11 7.80 -18.34
CA VAL A 459 -18.02 8.32 -19.19
C VAL A 459 -18.38 9.71 -19.68
N LYS A 460 -17.75 10.74 -19.16
CA LYS A 460 -17.95 12.15 -19.53
C LYS A 460 -17.19 12.55 -20.78
N ALA A 461 -15.99 12.04 -20.94
CA ALA A 461 -15.12 12.26 -22.08
C ALA A 461 -14.13 11.11 -22.21
N MET A 462 -13.71 10.84 -23.43
CA MET A 462 -12.64 9.90 -23.76
C MET A 462 -11.56 10.59 -24.55
N PHE A 463 -10.32 10.16 -24.36
CA PHE A 463 -9.15 10.66 -25.08
C PHE A 463 -8.30 9.49 -25.55
N ASN A 464 -7.59 9.67 -26.63
CA ASN A 464 -6.55 8.76 -27.05
C ASN A 464 -5.23 9.06 -26.31
N GLU A 465 -4.18 8.25 -26.57
CA GLU A 465 -2.83 8.41 -26.03
C GLU A 465 -2.19 9.78 -26.33
N ARG A 466 -2.67 10.49 -27.38
CA ARG A 466 -2.22 11.84 -27.74
C ARG A 466 -3.04 12.96 -27.11
N ASN A 467 -3.88 12.64 -26.11
CA ASN A 467 -4.81 13.56 -25.47
C ASN A 467 -5.82 14.22 -26.42
N GLN A 468 -6.11 13.61 -27.58
CA GLN A 468 -7.15 14.05 -28.50
C GLN A 468 -8.47 13.40 -28.09
N ARG A 469 -9.54 14.17 -28.13
CA ARG A 469 -10.87 13.68 -27.78
C ARG A 469 -11.38 12.69 -28.81
N ILE A 470 -11.86 11.53 -28.33
CA ILE A 470 -12.50 10.50 -29.12
C ILE A 470 -13.93 10.27 -28.62
N GLU A 471 -14.84 9.86 -29.51
CA GLU A 471 -16.23 9.56 -29.17
C GLU A 471 -16.49 8.08 -28.95
N LYS A 472 -15.67 7.23 -29.54
CA LYS A 472 -15.78 5.77 -29.49
C LYS A 472 -14.39 5.15 -29.37
N ALA A 473 -14.31 4.03 -28.70
CA ALA A 473 -13.14 3.14 -28.69
C ALA A 473 -13.61 1.71 -28.98
N GLY A 474 -13.05 1.11 -30.02
CA GLY A 474 -13.39 -0.26 -30.48
C GLY A 474 -12.54 -1.32 -29.74
N PRO A 475 -12.71 -2.60 -30.14
CA PRO A 475 -11.92 -3.71 -29.63
C PRO A 475 -10.41 -3.50 -29.86
N ALA A 476 -9.60 -3.87 -28.88
CA ALA A 476 -8.14 -3.68 -28.83
C ALA A 476 -7.67 -2.20 -28.87
N GLU A 477 -8.54 -1.23 -28.71
CA GLU A 477 -8.15 0.18 -28.63
C GLU A 477 -8.01 0.64 -27.19
N PRO A 478 -6.89 1.30 -26.85
CA PRO A 478 -6.72 1.95 -25.55
C PRO A 478 -7.47 3.29 -25.54
N ALA A 479 -8.10 3.62 -24.42
CA ALA A 479 -8.77 4.89 -24.21
C ALA A 479 -8.54 5.42 -22.79
N ILE A 480 -8.34 6.73 -22.71
CA ILE A 480 -8.31 7.44 -21.42
C ILE A 480 -9.70 7.93 -21.11
N ILE A 481 -10.33 7.43 -20.04
CA ILE A 481 -11.70 7.78 -19.66
C ILE A 481 -11.72 8.73 -18.46
N LEU A 482 -12.72 9.63 -18.49
CA LEU A 482 -13.04 10.54 -17.40
C LEU A 482 -14.48 10.34 -16.95
N GLY A 483 -14.70 10.37 -15.64
CA GLY A 483 -16.07 10.40 -15.10
C GLY A 483 -16.35 9.37 -14.02
N LEU A 484 -15.40 8.51 -13.70
CA LEU A 484 -15.52 7.58 -12.58
C LEU A 484 -15.58 8.33 -11.24
N ASN A 485 -16.23 7.73 -10.24
CA ASN A 485 -16.38 8.30 -8.89
C ASN A 485 -15.18 8.04 -7.99
N GLY A 486 -14.27 7.16 -8.38
CA GLY A 486 -13.05 6.77 -7.67
C GLY A 486 -11.97 6.31 -8.64
N ALA A 487 -10.76 6.06 -8.14
CA ALA A 487 -9.71 5.36 -8.88
C ALA A 487 -10.00 3.87 -8.79
N PRO A 488 -10.28 3.18 -9.92
CA PRO A 488 -10.31 1.72 -9.94
C PRO A 488 -8.89 1.18 -9.77
N THR A 489 -8.77 -0.03 -9.27
CA THR A 489 -7.49 -0.71 -9.15
C THR A 489 -6.98 -1.08 -10.54
N ALA A 490 -5.70 -0.88 -10.78
CA ALA A 490 -5.11 -1.30 -12.04
C ALA A 490 -5.19 -2.84 -12.18
N GLY A 491 -5.61 -3.34 -13.36
CA GLY A 491 -5.89 -4.75 -13.62
C GLY A 491 -7.35 -5.18 -13.41
N ASP A 492 -8.18 -4.32 -12.82
CA ASP A 492 -9.62 -4.61 -12.70
C ASP A 492 -10.28 -4.75 -14.09
N SER A 493 -11.18 -5.70 -14.23
CA SER A 493 -12.06 -5.75 -15.40
C SER A 493 -13.11 -4.63 -15.32
N PHE A 494 -13.38 -4.01 -16.47
CA PHE A 494 -14.49 -3.08 -16.58
C PHE A 494 -15.59 -3.62 -17.48
N HIS A 495 -16.83 -3.25 -17.16
CA HIS A 495 -18.02 -3.62 -17.93
C HIS A 495 -18.93 -2.39 -18.09
N VAL A 496 -19.56 -2.29 -19.27
CA VAL A 496 -20.57 -1.28 -19.52
C VAL A 496 -21.92 -1.82 -19.07
N MET A 497 -22.59 -1.08 -18.19
CA MET A 497 -23.89 -1.41 -17.62
C MET A 497 -25.01 -0.61 -18.30
N GLU A 498 -26.25 -1.10 -18.21
CA GLU A 498 -27.41 -0.40 -18.77
C GLU A 498 -27.85 0.79 -17.91
N SER A 499 -27.80 0.62 -16.60
CA SER A 499 -28.23 1.63 -15.66
C SER A 499 -27.16 2.02 -14.65
N GLU A 500 -27.15 3.31 -14.27
CA GLU A 500 -26.27 3.84 -13.23
C GLU A 500 -26.63 3.25 -11.84
N GLN A 501 -27.88 2.90 -11.63
CA GLN A 501 -28.36 2.33 -10.37
C GLN A 501 -27.79 0.93 -10.15
N GLU A 502 -27.81 0.09 -11.17
CA GLU A 502 -27.24 -1.25 -11.16
C GLU A 502 -25.72 -1.24 -10.92
N ALA A 503 -25.01 -0.39 -11.66
CA ALA A 503 -23.57 -0.21 -11.45
C ALA A 503 -23.23 0.21 -10.01
N ARG A 504 -24.04 1.11 -9.42
CA ARG A 504 -23.88 1.56 -8.04
C ARG A 504 -24.15 0.44 -7.03
N GLU A 505 -25.17 -0.38 -7.23
CA GLU A 505 -25.49 -1.49 -6.33
C GLU A 505 -24.39 -2.55 -6.32
N ILE A 506 -23.87 -2.93 -7.48
CA ILE A 506 -22.75 -3.88 -7.62
C ILE A 506 -21.47 -3.30 -6.98
N ALA A 507 -21.16 -2.04 -7.25
CA ALA A 507 -20.00 -1.38 -6.66
C ALA A 507 -20.07 -1.34 -5.13
N ASN A 508 -21.25 -1.00 -4.58
CA ASN A 508 -21.44 -0.99 -3.12
C ASN A 508 -21.28 -2.38 -2.50
N LYS A 509 -21.77 -3.44 -3.15
CA LYS A 509 -21.54 -4.81 -2.69
C LYS A 509 -20.06 -5.16 -2.68
N ARG A 510 -19.33 -4.82 -3.76
CA ARG A 510 -17.88 -5.06 -3.85
C ARG A 510 -17.09 -4.30 -2.76
N ILE A 511 -17.44 -3.02 -2.51
CA ILE A 511 -16.84 -2.21 -1.43
C ILE A 511 -17.09 -2.85 -0.06
N GLN A 512 -18.32 -3.32 0.20
CA GLN A 512 -18.66 -3.97 1.45
C GLN A 512 -17.83 -5.24 1.65
N LEU A 513 -17.71 -6.08 0.64
CA LEU A 513 -16.93 -7.31 0.66
C LEU A 513 -15.43 -7.04 0.90
N GLN A 514 -14.86 -6.07 0.17
CA GLN A 514 -13.47 -5.65 0.34
C GLN A 514 -13.22 -5.16 1.77
N ARG A 515 -14.16 -4.41 2.34
CA ARG A 515 -14.07 -3.96 3.74
C ARG A 515 -14.14 -5.12 4.72
N GLU A 516 -15.00 -6.09 4.52
CA GLU A 516 -15.09 -7.28 5.37
C GLU A 516 -13.82 -8.13 5.29
N GLN A 517 -13.26 -8.31 4.10
CA GLN A 517 -11.99 -9.00 3.89
C GLN A 517 -10.84 -8.26 4.59
N SER A 518 -10.72 -6.94 4.41
CA SER A 518 -9.66 -6.16 5.05
C SER A 518 -9.74 -6.19 6.58
N LEU A 519 -10.95 -6.22 7.16
CA LEU A 519 -11.13 -6.36 8.61
C LEU A 519 -10.72 -7.74 9.13
N ARG A 520 -10.87 -8.78 8.31
CA ARG A 520 -10.47 -10.16 8.66
C ARG A 520 -8.96 -10.39 8.48
N THR A 521 -8.37 -9.77 7.46
CA THR A 521 -6.92 -9.87 7.18
C THR A 521 -6.07 -9.02 8.12
N THR A 522 -6.66 -8.01 8.80
CA THR A 522 -5.95 -7.24 9.81
C THR A 522 -5.81 -8.08 11.07
N THR A 523 -4.72 -8.79 11.20
CA THR A 523 -4.37 -9.55 12.41
C THR A 523 -4.19 -8.58 13.57
N LYS A 524 -5.04 -8.70 14.59
CA LYS A 524 -4.76 -8.05 15.88
C LYS A 524 -3.61 -8.80 16.52
N LEU A 525 -2.48 -8.14 16.69
CA LEU A 525 -1.33 -8.68 17.43
C LEU A 525 -1.81 -9.29 18.75
N GLY A 526 -1.62 -10.59 18.91
CA GLY A 526 -1.92 -11.28 20.18
C GLY A 526 -0.99 -10.79 21.29
N LEU A 527 -1.47 -10.78 22.53
CA LEU A 527 -0.66 -10.42 23.70
C LEU A 527 0.61 -11.29 23.81
N ASP A 528 0.53 -12.55 23.37
CA ASP A 528 1.66 -13.48 23.40
C ASP A 528 2.73 -13.10 22.37
N GLU A 529 2.33 -12.67 21.18
CA GLU A 529 3.23 -12.20 20.13
C GLU A 529 3.87 -10.86 20.48
N LEU A 530 3.10 -9.97 21.11
CA LEU A 530 3.60 -8.71 21.66
C LEU A 530 4.61 -8.96 22.78
N SER A 531 4.33 -9.94 23.67
CA SER A 531 5.24 -10.33 24.74
C SER A 531 6.54 -10.93 24.20
N HIS A 532 6.44 -11.73 23.13
CA HIS A 532 7.63 -12.30 22.48
C HIS A 532 8.47 -11.23 21.79
N ARG A 533 7.85 -10.26 21.10
CA ARG A 533 8.52 -9.11 20.49
C ARG A 533 9.19 -8.21 21.53
N ILE A 534 8.52 -7.91 22.65
CA ILE A 534 9.08 -7.14 23.75
C ILE A 534 10.26 -7.89 24.41
N ALA A 535 10.19 -9.21 24.52
CA ALA A 535 11.28 -10.03 25.09
C ALA A 535 12.53 -10.08 24.21
N LEU A 536 12.41 -9.91 22.89
CA LEU A 536 13.52 -9.79 21.94
C LEU A 536 14.26 -8.45 22.02
N GLY A 537 13.67 -7.41 22.62
CA GLY A 537 14.33 -6.16 23.06
C GLY A 537 14.77 -5.16 22.00
N GLU A 538 14.79 -5.51 20.72
CA GLU A 538 15.37 -4.68 19.64
C GLU A 538 14.43 -4.60 18.42
N PHE A 539 13.12 -4.44 18.65
CA PHE A 539 12.17 -4.39 17.54
C PHE A 539 11.77 -2.94 17.24
N HIS A 540 12.04 -2.50 16.02
CA HIS A 540 11.65 -1.17 15.53
C HIS A 540 10.58 -1.30 14.46
N GLU A 541 9.60 -0.41 14.48
CA GLU A 541 8.58 -0.28 13.45
C GLU A 541 8.78 1.03 12.69
N LEU A 542 8.86 0.94 11.37
CA LEU A 542 8.87 2.09 10.48
C LEU A 542 7.52 2.19 9.78
N ASN A 543 6.72 3.13 10.22
CA ASN A 543 5.41 3.40 9.65
C ASN A 543 5.51 4.37 8.47
N ILE A 544 4.91 4.00 7.32
CA ILE A 544 4.99 4.79 6.09
C ILE A 544 3.59 5.03 5.52
N ILE A 545 3.35 6.25 5.05
CA ILE A 545 2.20 6.61 4.22
C ILE A 545 2.71 6.87 2.80
N VAL A 546 2.19 6.13 1.82
CA VAL A 546 2.60 6.23 0.42
C VAL A 546 1.57 7.01 -0.39
N LYS A 547 2.01 8.04 -1.10
CA LYS A 547 1.22 8.82 -2.05
C LYS A 547 1.91 8.85 -3.40
N GLY A 548 1.18 8.59 -4.47
CA GLY A 548 1.70 8.62 -5.83
C GLY A 548 0.74 9.27 -6.80
N ASP A 549 1.21 9.44 -8.00
CA ASP A 549 0.44 9.95 -9.14
C ASP A 549 -0.46 8.88 -9.74
N THR A 550 -0.01 7.61 -9.75
CA THR A 550 -0.73 6.46 -10.29
C THR A 550 -0.83 5.31 -9.28
N ASP A 551 -1.86 4.49 -9.43
CA ASP A 551 -2.12 3.34 -8.55
C ASP A 551 -1.00 2.29 -8.64
N GLY A 552 -0.55 1.97 -9.85
CA GLY A 552 0.50 0.97 -10.04
C GLY A 552 1.86 1.38 -9.46
N SER A 553 2.23 2.67 -9.50
CA SER A 553 3.45 3.18 -8.87
C SER A 553 3.40 3.05 -7.35
N ILE A 554 2.23 3.31 -6.75
CA ILE A 554 1.99 3.18 -5.30
C ILE A 554 2.06 1.71 -4.87
N GLU A 555 1.46 0.82 -5.65
CA GLU A 555 1.51 -0.63 -5.41
C GLU A 555 2.97 -1.12 -5.41
N ALA A 556 3.73 -0.79 -6.46
CA ALA A 556 5.13 -1.17 -6.58
C ALA A 556 6.02 -0.67 -5.44
N LEU A 557 5.83 0.59 -5.01
CA LEU A 557 6.53 1.16 -3.86
C LEU A 557 6.16 0.44 -2.56
N SER A 558 4.86 0.24 -2.32
CA SER A 558 4.38 -0.43 -1.12
C SER A 558 4.93 -1.85 -1.00
N ASP A 559 4.91 -2.62 -2.10
CA ASP A 559 5.43 -3.98 -2.15
C ASP A 559 6.96 -4.01 -1.94
N SER A 560 7.67 -3.04 -2.52
CA SER A 560 9.12 -2.92 -2.35
C SER A 560 9.48 -2.60 -0.90
N PHE A 561 8.76 -1.69 -0.24
CA PHE A 561 8.97 -1.35 1.16
C PHE A 561 8.66 -2.51 2.10
N ILE A 562 7.58 -3.25 1.86
CA ILE A 562 7.23 -4.43 2.63
C ILE A 562 8.33 -5.52 2.50
N LYS A 563 8.91 -5.70 1.30
CA LYS A 563 10.01 -6.64 1.07
C LYS A 563 11.30 -6.27 1.79
N LEU A 564 11.50 -4.99 2.14
CA LEU A 564 12.66 -4.55 2.91
C LEU A 564 12.56 -4.91 4.40
N SER A 565 11.38 -5.30 4.90
CA SER A 565 11.18 -5.68 6.30
C SER A 565 12.14 -6.79 6.70
N THR A 566 12.82 -6.61 7.85
CA THR A 566 13.70 -7.58 8.48
C THR A 566 13.13 -8.00 9.84
N GLU A 567 13.72 -9.01 10.47
CA GLU A 567 13.29 -9.44 11.81
C GLU A 567 13.42 -8.35 12.88
N LYS A 568 14.36 -7.41 12.71
CA LYS A 568 14.63 -6.31 13.65
C LYS A 568 13.84 -5.04 13.35
N VAL A 569 13.62 -4.73 12.06
CA VAL A 569 12.90 -3.54 11.61
C VAL A 569 11.78 -3.95 10.68
N GLN A 570 10.54 -3.72 11.11
CA GLN A 570 9.36 -3.97 10.29
C GLN A 570 8.88 -2.68 9.64
N VAL A 571 8.69 -2.72 8.32
CA VAL A 571 8.11 -1.60 7.56
C VAL A 571 6.62 -1.83 7.39
N ASN A 572 5.82 -0.90 7.90
CA ASN A 572 4.36 -0.96 7.83
C ASN A 572 3.83 0.15 6.93
N VAL A 573 3.15 -0.19 5.84
CA VAL A 573 2.44 0.77 5.00
C VAL A 573 1.03 0.97 5.55
N ILE A 574 0.81 2.08 6.29
CA ILE A 574 -0.46 2.38 6.95
C ILE A 574 -1.54 2.79 5.95
N SER A 575 -1.17 3.63 5.00
CA SER A 575 -2.11 4.15 4.00
C SER A 575 -1.42 4.30 2.66
N LYS A 576 -2.14 3.92 1.61
CA LYS A 576 -1.73 4.11 0.22
C LYS A 576 -2.86 4.78 -0.54
N ALA A 577 -2.59 5.87 -1.26
CA ALA A 577 -3.61 6.53 -2.06
C ALA A 577 -3.02 7.37 -3.19
N VAL A 578 -3.79 7.47 -4.28
CA VAL A 578 -3.44 8.24 -5.46
C VAL A 578 -3.73 9.73 -5.25
N GLY A 579 -2.85 10.57 -5.74
CA GLY A 579 -3.01 12.01 -5.82
C GLY A 579 -2.13 12.80 -4.85
N GLN A 580 -2.40 14.11 -4.76
CA GLN A 580 -1.63 15.05 -3.98
C GLN A 580 -1.71 14.77 -2.46
N ILE A 581 -0.62 14.97 -1.74
CA ILE A 581 -0.58 14.88 -0.27
C ILE A 581 -1.47 15.98 0.32
N SER A 582 -2.46 15.59 1.12
CA SER A 582 -3.45 16.45 1.76
C SER A 582 -3.15 16.69 3.25
N GLU A 583 -3.83 17.66 3.85
CA GLU A 583 -3.75 17.92 5.29
C GLU A 583 -4.20 16.69 6.12
N ASN A 584 -5.20 15.94 5.64
CA ASN A 584 -5.66 14.73 6.33
C ASN A 584 -4.57 13.63 6.39
N ASP A 585 -3.74 13.52 5.35
CA ASP A 585 -2.64 12.56 5.32
C ASP A 585 -1.57 12.93 6.36
N VAL A 586 -1.31 14.23 6.54
CA VAL A 586 -0.39 14.75 7.56
C VAL A 586 -0.94 14.48 8.97
N MET A 587 -2.23 14.69 9.18
CA MET A 587 -2.87 14.38 10.47
C MET A 587 -2.83 12.88 10.79
N LEU A 588 -3.00 12.03 9.76
CA LEU A 588 -2.87 10.58 9.93
C LEU A 588 -1.41 10.21 10.25
N ALA A 589 -0.44 10.82 9.59
CA ALA A 589 0.98 10.58 9.84
C ALA A 589 1.39 11.00 11.27
N SER A 590 0.94 12.17 11.72
CA SER A 590 1.16 12.62 13.11
C SER A 590 0.55 11.67 14.14
N ALA A 591 -0.66 11.14 13.87
CA ALA A 591 -1.33 10.20 14.79
C ALA A 591 -0.71 8.81 14.84
N SER A 592 0.01 8.41 13.80
CA SER A 592 0.61 7.07 13.66
C SER A 592 2.14 7.09 13.68
N GLU A 593 2.75 8.23 13.98
CA GLU A 593 4.22 8.41 13.95
C GLU A 593 4.83 7.93 12.63
N ALA A 594 4.17 8.26 11.51
CA ALA A 594 4.53 7.76 10.19
C ALA A 594 5.24 8.83 9.35
N ILE A 595 6.12 8.39 8.46
CA ILE A 595 6.77 9.22 7.43
C ILE A 595 5.88 9.22 6.18
N ILE A 596 5.76 10.39 5.52
CA ILE A 596 5.02 10.49 4.26
C ILE A 596 5.99 10.44 3.09
N ILE A 597 5.80 9.45 2.21
CA ILE A 597 6.55 9.30 0.97
C ILE A 597 5.65 9.65 -0.20
N GLY A 598 6.04 10.70 -0.95
CA GLY A 598 5.35 11.17 -2.14
C GLY A 598 6.12 10.81 -3.41
N PHE A 599 5.54 9.98 -4.27
CA PHE A 599 6.12 9.61 -5.56
C PHE A 599 5.49 10.40 -6.69
N GLN A 600 6.29 11.19 -7.42
CA GLN A 600 5.84 12.07 -8.50
C GLN A 600 4.80 13.14 -8.07
N VAL A 601 4.40 13.19 -6.80
CA VAL A 601 3.41 14.11 -6.25
C VAL A 601 4.06 15.15 -5.33
N ARG A 602 3.35 16.24 -5.10
CA ARG A 602 3.81 17.33 -4.22
C ARG A 602 2.75 17.62 -3.15
N PRO A 603 3.14 18.00 -1.93
CA PRO A 603 2.19 18.36 -0.89
C PRO A 603 1.41 19.63 -1.26
N SER A 604 0.16 19.72 -0.82
CA SER A 604 -0.63 20.95 -0.89
C SER A 604 -0.01 22.04 0.00
N ALA A 605 -0.34 23.30 -0.26
CA ALA A 605 0.15 24.39 0.59
C ALA A 605 -0.32 24.25 2.05
N ASP A 606 -1.52 23.68 2.25
CA ASP A 606 -2.10 23.41 3.56
C ASP A 606 -1.42 22.23 4.25
N ALA A 607 -1.15 21.14 3.50
CA ALA A 607 -0.42 19.98 3.99
C ALA A 607 1.01 20.34 4.44
N ARG A 608 1.71 21.18 3.67
CA ARG A 608 3.06 21.63 4.05
C ARG A 608 3.05 22.39 5.36
N ARG A 609 2.09 23.35 5.52
CA ARG A 609 1.94 24.11 6.77
C ARG A 609 1.52 23.23 7.96
N ALA A 610 0.72 22.20 7.70
CA ALA A 610 0.35 21.24 8.72
C ALA A 610 1.56 20.39 9.12
N ALA A 611 2.35 19.90 8.16
CA ALA A 611 3.57 19.13 8.39
C ALA A 611 4.61 19.90 9.21
N ASP A 612 4.84 21.19 8.86
CA ASP A 612 5.74 22.06 9.62
C ASP A 612 5.26 22.27 11.07
N ARG A 613 3.93 22.28 11.32
CA ARG A 613 3.34 22.47 12.65
C ARG A 613 3.39 21.20 13.50
N GLU A 614 3.08 20.07 12.89
CA GLU A 614 3.00 18.75 13.57
C GLU A 614 4.35 18.04 13.61
N GLY A 615 5.38 18.56 12.92
CA GLY A 615 6.72 17.95 12.86
C GLY A 615 6.77 16.67 12.02
N VAL A 616 5.86 16.50 11.05
CA VAL A 616 5.80 15.33 10.16
C VAL A 616 6.73 15.52 8.97
N GLU A 617 7.57 14.53 8.71
CA GLU A 617 8.48 14.52 7.57
C GLU A 617 7.77 14.11 6.29
N ILE A 618 7.94 14.92 5.23
CA ILE A 618 7.39 14.65 3.89
C ILE A 618 8.54 14.56 2.89
N ASN A 619 8.82 13.36 2.41
CA ASN A 619 9.85 13.08 1.43
C ASN A 619 9.23 12.88 0.05
N THR A 620 9.76 13.55 -0.98
CA THR A 620 9.19 13.51 -2.33
C THR A 620 10.23 13.06 -3.35
N TYR A 621 9.93 11.97 -4.05
CA TYR A 621 10.81 11.32 -5.01
C TYR A 621 10.22 11.35 -6.41
N SER A 622 11.09 11.30 -7.41
CA SER A 622 10.72 11.17 -8.82
C SER A 622 11.24 9.87 -9.44
N ILE A 623 12.17 9.20 -8.75
CA ILE A 623 12.76 7.92 -9.13
C ILE A 623 12.52 6.93 -7.99
N ILE A 624 12.09 5.71 -8.31
CA ILE A 624 11.71 4.69 -7.32
C ILE A 624 12.94 4.22 -6.51
N TYR A 625 14.11 4.13 -7.14
CA TYR A 625 15.34 3.72 -6.47
C TYR A 625 15.73 4.64 -5.32
N ASP A 626 15.64 5.96 -5.53
CA ASP A 626 15.98 6.95 -4.52
C ASP A 626 15.10 6.78 -3.27
N ALA A 627 13.81 6.48 -3.47
CA ALA A 627 12.88 6.23 -2.37
C ALA A 627 13.21 4.93 -1.60
N ILE A 628 13.58 3.87 -2.31
CA ILE A 628 13.95 2.59 -1.71
C ILE A 628 15.26 2.71 -0.92
N ASP A 629 16.26 3.39 -1.50
CA ASP A 629 17.57 3.55 -0.87
C ASP A 629 17.51 4.44 0.37
N ASP A 630 16.65 5.46 0.37
CA ASP A 630 16.44 6.36 1.50
C ASP A 630 15.73 5.64 2.67
N VAL A 631 14.70 4.82 2.37
CA VAL A 631 14.05 3.97 3.37
C VAL A 631 15.05 2.95 3.94
N LYS A 632 15.88 2.35 3.11
CA LYS A 632 16.96 1.43 3.52
C LYS A 632 17.98 2.11 4.46
N SER A 633 18.40 3.33 4.11
CA SER A 633 19.28 4.14 4.93
C SER A 633 18.64 4.49 6.28
N THR A 634 17.36 4.84 6.28
CA THR A 634 16.59 5.12 7.50
C THR A 634 16.50 3.88 8.40
N MET A 635 16.21 2.70 7.81
CA MET A 635 16.18 1.43 8.54
C MET A 635 17.56 1.09 9.15
N GLN A 636 18.66 1.31 8.40
CA GLN A 636 20.03 1.11 8.92
C GLN A 636 20.31 2.05 10.09
N GLY A 637 19.87 3.30 10.03
CA GLY A 637 20.00 4.26 11.11
C GLY A 637 19.19 3.92 12.37
N MET A 638 18.12 3.11 12.24
CA MET A 638 17.31 2.63 13.35
C MET A 638 17.93 1.43 14.09
N LEU A 639 18.86 0.73 13.45
CA LEU A 639 19.53 -0.41 14.08
C LEU A 639 20.55 0.05 15.12
N ASP A 640 20.56 -0.65 16.25
CA ASP A 640 21.54 -0.40 17.30
C ASP A 640 22.96 -0.70 16.80
N LYS A 641 23.90 0.15 17.21
CA LYS A 641 25.30 -0.02 16.84
C LYS A 641 25.89 -1.25 17.53
N VAL A 642 26.45 -2.15 16.77
CA VAL A 642 27.13 -3.32 17.31
C VAL A 642 28.55 -2.95 17.71
N LYS A 643 28.91 -3.30 18.95
CA LYS A 643 30.28 -3.18 19.42
C LYS A 643 31.13 -4.27 18.79
N LYS A 644 32.02 -3.88 17.90
CA LYS A 644 33.01 -4.77 17.30
C LYS A 644 34.33 -4.57 17.99
N GLU A 645 34.89 -5.65 18.46
CA GLU A 645 36.25 -5.65 19.02
C GLU A 645 37.30 -5.64 17.89
N ILE A 646 38.18 -4.67 17.91
CA ILE A 646 39.32 -4.61 17.00
C ILE A 646 40.58 -4.72 17.81
N VAL A 647 41.38 -5.74 17.52
CA VAL A 647 42.68 -5.93 18.14
C VAL A 647 43.58 -4.77 17.75
N SER A 648 44.13 -4.08 18.76
CA SER A 648 45.01 -2.92 18.59
C SER A 648 46.48 -3.31 18.64
N GLY A 649 46.83 -4.32 19.44
CA GLY A 649 48.21 -4.83 19.51
C GLY A 649 48.34 -6.04 20.41
N GLU A 650 49.49 -6.72 20.26
CA GLU A 650 49.84 -7.90 21.04
C GLU A 650 51.17 -7.65 21.81
N ILE A 651 51.22 -8.12 23.05
CA ILE A 651 52.39 -8.01 23.93
C ILE A 651 52.77 -9.39 24.41
N GLU A 652 54.01 -9.81 24.18
CA GLU A 652 54.58 -11.02 24.77
C GLU A 652 55.23 -10.68 26.12
N VAL A 653 54.77 -11.33 27.18
CA VAL A 653 55.27 -11.12 28.55
C VAL A 653 56.65 -11.80 28.73
N LYS A 654 57.71 -11.01 28.91
CA LYS A 654 59.09 -11.52 29.14
C LYS A 654 59.49 -11.55 30.59
N GLN A 655 58.95 -10.64 31.42
CA GLN A 655 59.28 -10.53 32.83
C GLN A 655 58.02 -10.10 33.64
N VAL A 656 57.95 -10.55 34.89
CA VAL A 656 56.83 -10.20 35.75
C VAL A 656 57.36 -9.59 37.06
N PHE A 657 56.90 -8.38 37.38
CA PHE A 657 57.33 -7.64 38.58
C PHE A 657 56.16 -7.51 39.55
N LYS A 658 56.34 -7.99 40.80
CA LYS A 658 55.32 -7.83 41.83
C LYS A 658 55.69 -6.61 42.70
N ILE A 659 54.88 -5.54 42.60
CA ILE A 659 55.12 -4.27 43.29
C ILE A 659 54.04 -4.11 44.38
N SER A 660 54.47 -4.01 45.65
CA SER A 660 53.55 -4.02 46.81
C SER A 660 52.47 -2.92 46.83
N LYS A 661 52.58 -1.87 46.02
CA LYS A 661 51.64 -0.75 45.95
C LYS A 661 50.78 -0.70 44.67
N VAL A 662 51.20 -1.39 43.61
CA VAL A 662 50.61 -1.28 42.26
C VAL A 662 50.06 -2.64 41.78
N GLY A 663 50.42 -3.74 42.43
CA GLY A 663 50.05 -5.08 42.01
C GLY A 663 51.14 -5.72 41.09
N THR A 664 50.71 -6.62 40.22
CA THR A 664 51.60 -7.30 39.27
C THR A 664 51.70 -6.48 37.98
N VAL A 665 52.91 -6.13 37.61
CA VAL A 665 53.28 -5.43 36.36
C VAL A 665 53.98 -6.42 35.45
N ALA A 666 53.41 -6.63 34.27
CA ALA A 666 54.05 -7.43 33.22
C ALA A 666 55.01 -6.56 32.39
N GLY A 667 56.29 -6.91 32.30
CA GLY A 667 57.22 -6.36 31.36
C GLY A 667 57.22 -7.19 30.09
N GLY A 668 56.73 -6.63 29.00
CA GLY A 668 56.58 -7.32 27.72
C GLY A 668 57.13 -6.51 26.54
N LEU A 669 57.26 -7.20 25.44
CA LEU A 669 57.62 -6.62 24.13
C LEU A 669 56.36 -6.60 23.27
N VAL A 670 56.04 -5.45 22.68
CA VAL A 670 54.95 -5.37 21.70
C VAL A 670 55.40 -6.11 20.41
N THR A 671 54.74 -7.22 20.11
CA THR A 671 55.03 -8.07 18.95
C THR A 671 54.35 -7.55 17.69
N ASP A 672 53.07 -7.12 17.80
CA ASP A 672 52.33 -6.57 16.68
C ASP A 672 51.45 -5.38 17.11
N GLY A 673 51.11 -4.51 16.15
CA GLY A 673 50.22 -3.38 16.33
C GLY A 673 50.71 -2.24 17.21
N LYS A 674 49.75 -1.54 17.84
CA LYS A 674 50.00 -0.47 18.80
C LYS A 674 49.11 -0.66 20.02
N VAL A 675 49.66 -0.51 21.19
CA VAL A 675 48.96 -0.64 22.45
C VAL A 675 48.66 0.72 23.04
N HIS A 676 47.39 0.99 23.35
CA HIS A 676 46.94 2.24 23.98
C HIS A 676 46.55 2.02 25.44
N ALA A 677 46.86 2.99 26.28
CA ALA A 677 46.56 2.91 27.73
C ALA A 677 45.10 2.84 28.09
N LYS A 678 44.18 3.12 27.13
CA LYS A 678 42.72 3.09 27.32
C LYS A 678 42.07 1.80 26.81
N ASP A 679 42.85 0.94 26.16
CA ASP A 679 42.33 -0.30 25.59
C ASP A 679 41.97 -1.32 26.67
N LYS A 680 41.12 -2.25 26.34
CA LYS A 680 40.90 -3.46 27.11
C LYS A 680 41.95 -4.49 26.67
N ALA A 681 42.37 -5.32 27.60
CA ALA A 681 43.34 -6.37 27.32
C ALA A 681 42.84 -7.73 27.76
N ARG A 682 43.16 -8.76 27.00
CA ARG A 682 42.91 -10.16 27.35
C ARG A 682 44.25 -10.88 27.48
N VAL A 683 44.36 -11.71 28.50
CA VAL A 683 45.54 -12.53 28.76
C VAL A 683 45.32 -13.90 28.16
N ILE A 684 46.20 -14.29 27.26
CA ILE A 684 46.18 -15.58 26.56
C ILE A 684 47.35 -16.41 27.06
N ARG A 685 47.07 -17.60 27.57
CA ARG A 685 48.07 -18.59 28.02
C ARG A 685 47.84 -19.88 27.27
N ASP A 686 48.85 -20.40 26.61
CA ASP A 686 48.74 -21.63 25.80
C ASP A 686 47.60 -21.60 24.77
N GLY A 687 47.31 -20.43 24.19
CA GLY A 687 46.26 -20.23 23.21
C GLY A 687 44.87 -20.09 23.80
N ILE A 688 44.70 -20.05 25.14
CA ILE A 688 43.40 -19.93 25.82
C ILE A 688 43.33 -18.57 26.51
N VAL A 689 42.23 -17.84 26.31
CA VAL A 689 41.94 -16.59 27.03
C VAL A 689 41.62 -16.90 28.49
N ILE A 690 42.45 -16.44 29.41
CA ILE A 690 42.25 -16.66 30.85
C ILE A 690 41.46 -15.54 31.48
N HIS A 691 41.74 -14.29 31.13
CA HIS A 691 41.12 -13.14 31.73
C HIS A 691 41.05 -11.96 30.78
N THR A 692 39.96 -11.17 30.89
CA THR A 692 39.80 -9.91 30.14
C THR A 692 39.57 -8.78 31.12
N ALA A 693 40.42 -7.76 31.08
CA ALA A 693 40.31 -6.60 31.96
C ALA A 693 40.81 -5.32 31.26
N PRO A 694 40.35 -4.14 31.69
CA PRO A 694 40.95 -2.89 31.21
C PRO A 694 42.39 -2.73 31.70
N ILE A 695 43.20 -2.01 30.93
CA ILE A 695 44.57 -1.67 31.29
C ILE A 695 44.51 -0.65 32.42
N ASP A 696 45.21 -0.92 33.54
CA ASP A 696 45.33 -0.02 34.70
C ASP A 696 46.42 1.01 34.44
N ALA A 697 47.63 0.54 34.03
CA ALA A 697 48.72 1.42 33.66
C ALA A 697 49.55 0.84 32.53
N LEU A 698 49.97 1.71 31.60
CA LEU A 698 50.88 1.41 30.52
C LEU A 698 52.11 2.31 30.68
N LYS A 699 53.27 1.70 30.90
CA LYS A 699 54.53 2.43 31.18
C LYS A 699 55.63 2.04 30.21
N ARG A 700 56.48 2.99 29.91
CA ARG A 700 57.75 2.73 29.20
C ARG A 700 58.89 3.16 30.11
N TYR A 701 59.67 2.19 30.56
CA TYR A 701 60.66 2.37 31.64
C TYR A 701 60.00 2.84 32.94
N LYS A 702 60.05 4.13 33.27
CA LYS A 702 59.44 4.72 34.48
C LYS A 702 58.32 5.71 34.20
N ASP A 703 58.14 6.09 32.90
CA ASP A 703 57.19 7.13 32.50
C ASP A 703 55.90 6.50 31.98
N ASP A 704 54.76 7.14 32.29
CA ASP A 704 53.47 6.72 31.79
C ASP A 704 53.38 7.02 30.28
N ALA A 705 53.05 6.01 29.48
CA ALA A 705 52.93 6.11 28.04
C ALA A 705 51.46 6.08 27.63
N LYS A 706 51.06 6.95 26.68
CA LYS A 706 49.74 6.94 26.11
C LYS A 706 49.56 5.83 25.07
N GLU A 707 50.65 5.57 24.31
CA GLU A 707 50.71 4.51 23.29
C GLU A 707 52.15 3.92 23.23
N VAL A 708 52.23 2.66 22.87
CA VAL A 708 53.50 1.96 22.62
C VAL A 708 53.39 1.20 21.30
N ALA A 709 54.37 1.41 20.40
CA ALA A 709 54.38 0.78 19.07
C ALA A 709 55.12 -0.56 19.09
N THR A 710 54.94 -1.34 18.05
CA THR A 710 55.62 -2.62 17.77
C THR A 710 57.15 -2.53 17.94
N GLY A 711 57.73 -3.55 18.53
CA GLY A 711 59.16 -3.66 18.77
C GLY A 711 59.69 -2.90 19.98
N LEU A 712 58.83 -2.23 20.74
CA LEU A 712 59.20 -1.50 21.94
C LEU A 712 58.81 -2.30 23.20
N GLU A 713 59.67 -2.17 24.24
CA GLU A 713 59.35 -2.75 25.56
C GLU A 713 58.40 -1.85 26.33
N CYS A 714 57.44 -2.47 27.02
CA CYS A 714 56.49 -1.79 27.87
C CYS A 714 56.23 -2.56 29.17
N GLY A 715 55.81 -1.83 30.19
CA GLY A 715 55.26 -2.39 31.43
C GLY A 715 53.74 -2.19 31.45
N ILE A 716 52.98 -3.25 31.55
CA ILE A 716 51.51 -3.22 31.59
C ILE A 716 51.00 -3.80 32.89
N SER A 717 49.99 -3.16 33.48
CA SER A 717 49.18 -3.72 34.59
C SER A 717 47.75 -3.76 34.21
N LEU A 718 47.06 -4.79 34.68
CA LEU A 718 45.61 -5.01 34.41
C LEU A 718 44.83 -4.79 35.73
N VAL A 719 43.64 -4.23 35.59
CA VAL A 719 42.75 -3.99 36.74
C VAL A 719 42.29 -5.32 37.34
N ASN A 720 42.53 -5.48 38.67
CA ASN A 720 42.10 -6.65 39.43
C ASN A 720 42.68 -8.02 39.00
N PHE A 721 43.72 -8.06 38.20
CA PHE A 721 44.34 -9.31 37.76
C PHE A 721 45.85 -9.35 38.11
N ASN A 722 46.26 -10.34 38.94
CA ASN A 722 47.62 -10.45 39.43
C ASN A 722 48.35 -11.75 39.05
N ASP A 723 47.68 -12.67 38.32
CA ASP A 723 48.22 -13.97 37.91
C ASP A 723 48.77 -13.95 36.48
N ILE A 724 49.61 -12.98 36.17
CA ILE A 724 50.34 -12.92 34.90
C ILE A 724 51.62 -13.72 35.03
N GLN A 725 51.95 -14.55 34.03
CA GLN A 725 53.15 -15.40 33.97
C GLN A 725 54.04 -15.02 32.78
N VAL A 726 55.29 -15.44 32.87
CA VAL A 726 56.21 -15.25 31.76
C VAL A 726 55.81 -16.21 30.62
N GLY A 727 55.70 -15.66 29.41
CA GLY A 727 55.24 -16.40 28.24
C GLY A 727 53.76 -16.19 27.91
N ASP A 728 53.00 -15.47 28.76
CA ASP A 728 51.63 -15.08 28.42
C ASP A 728 51.64 -14.05 27.28
N ILE A 729 50.63 -14.10 26.44
CA ILE A 729 50.36 -13.09 25.39
C ILE A 729 49.22 -12.18 25.88
N ILE A 730 49.47 -10.89 25.91
CA ILE A 730 48.45 -9.90 26.24
C ILE A 730 47.99 -9.23 24.95
N GLU A 731 46.83 -9.59 24.50
CA GLU A 731 46.16 -9.01 23.33
C GLU A 731 45.33 -7.80 23.78
N THR A 732 45.63 -6.64 23.21
CA THR A 732 44.86 -5.41 23.48
C THR A 732 43.85 -5.16 22.39
N PHE A 733 42.63 -4.73 22.75
CA PHE A 733 41.56 -4.46 21.81
C PHE A 733 40.76 -3.23 22.22
N THR A 734 40.21 -2.56 21.19
CA THR A 734 39.31 -1.43 21.35
C THR A 734 37.92 -1.82 20.84
N GLU A 735 36.91 -1.51 21.58
CA GLU A 735 35.53 -1.68 21.12
C GLU A 735 35.14 -0.46 20.27
N ILE A 736 34.84 -0.70 19.01
CA ILE A 736 34.32 0.33 18.08
C ILE A 736 32.88 0.01 17.80
N GLU A 737 32.02 1.02 17.94
CA GLU A 737 30.63 0.94 17.54
C GLU A 737 30.56 1.00 16.01
N VAL A 738 30.14 -0.08 15.38
CA VAL A 738 29.97 -0.19 13.93
C VAL A 738 28.49 -0.27 13.61
N GLU A 739 28.06 0.52 12.64
CA GLU A 739 26.69 0.44 12.12
C GLU A 739 26.43 -0.93 11.50
N GLN A 740 25.30 -1.53 11.85
CA GLN A 740 24.88 -2.80 11.26
C GLN A 740 24.48 -2.57 9.80
N LYS A 741 24.90 -3.47 8.92
CA LYS A 741 24.38 -3.51 7.55
C LYS A 741 23.17 -4.46 7.55
N LEU A 742 22.08 -4.02 6.87
CA LEU A 742 20.87 -4.81 6.64
C LEU A 742 21.14 -6.07 5.81
#